data_eea29bf90bcd93134d479245db4e2a39
#
_entry.id   eea29bf90bcd93134d479245db4e2a39
#
_cell.length_a   1.000
_cell.length_b   1.000
_cell.length_c   1.000
_cell.angle_alpha   90.00
_cell.angle_beta   90.00
_cell.angle_gamma   90.00
#
_symmetry.space_group_name_H-M   'P 1'
#
loop_
_entity.id
_entity.type
_entity.pdbx_description
1 polymer ?
#
loop_
_entity_poly.entity_id
_entity_poly.type
_entity_poly.pdbx_seq_one_letter_code
_entity_poly.pdbx_strand_id
1 'polypeptide(L)'
;MKKRNDFPDFVPENDDFAYQDGYPDDPQGDDPDEYDPKWADDDDPVEVAGQADMFAHEDFWNASAEDSEALPEEEKVYKHSIFKPEMKKPNFVLSIAVNVIRIFAVLVLVAGLAAVGAVVGIAKGYMETAPTLDLAAIDDQAQTSFIYDANGNLITEYKGSENRVMVSIQAMPTYLQHAFIAVEDARFYTHNGVDIKRIIGAFVSNLSSSSTQGGSTITQQLIKNTLLSSEQSYKRKIQEAYLAMQLETRYTKDQILESYLNTIYLGENYYGVYTAAQGYFGKSLGELTLRECAMLAGTCNSPYYYNPRRNFYTRQKEGVDYPAITNDRTNYVLRCMYENQYITYEQYQEALDPATAHVLEKDPNTSTGMYAYAHYVEYAVDEVIDILLQLNNLEDTSANRNAMENKLRTGGYHVQLAIDTSIQSTVEDTLENWTNYPSLRDPADKVYRTRNSDGTYDETVEPQAAAVVVDYHTGEIKAIVGSRTRPTAMKTFNRAVDMTMPVGSSIKPIAVYAPAIELGASPASIVMNMPLPISGWRGSNGQDSWPRNYGGSSYAGPETLRKALVNSHNTAAAQALMTLVGVDNSVAFLHAMGIDDAHIDATPFGLSLGSSGITPMQMAVAFGVLANGGVYQQPISVLGISDSTGKVIWDGHQQQERHRVFSESTAYMVVDMLKQAVSSGTGTNAKIKGQTVAGKTGTNSDQKGVFFAGMTGYYSSALWVGHDNYKALSSKSTGSRSAAPLWQSYMSKIHQGLSNRDILEGSASDYGLVKVTTCAVSGQLATDACRSDAMGYGVVTDYWKAGTEPTVSCQMHTTQTICSVSGLLASPYCPDTVTRGVLTIPSGHPLASFIGTEYEDVLIEYLGSYAVLGASGTCPYHTSASSSGSNTMVENTLIPDAKILLSQAYAQLQSMDIVNDAQRYSAIQSAITNLEYVISLPAPTTAEVASAMGQLTQAMAGLY
;
A
#
# COMPACT_ATOMS: atom_id res chain seq x y z
N MET A 1 -36.39 -15.04 -27.82
CA MET A 1 -36.89 -13.67 -28.06
C MET A 1 -35.67 -12.74 -28.08
N LYS A 2 -35.53 -12.03 -29.17
CA LYS A 2 -34.41 -11.14 -29.48
C LYS A 2 -34.27 -9.96 -28.50
N LYS A 3 -33.04 -9.62 -28.09
CA LYS A 3 -32.57 -8.23 -28.10
C LYS A 3 -31.05 -8.23 -28.26
N ARG A 4 -30.63 -7.65 -29.38
CA ARG A 4 -29.27 -7.20 -29.67
C ARG A 4 -28.95 -6.00 -28.77
N ASN A 5 -27.69 -5.90 -28.30
CA ASN A 5 -27.09 -4.63 -27.96
C ASN A 5 -25.79 -4.52 -28.77
N ASP A 6 -25.83 -3.57 -29.68
CA ASP A 6 -24.69 -3.09 -30.45
C ASP A 6 -23.88 -2.15 -29.54
N PHE A 7 -22.57 -2.33 -29.47
CA PHE A 7 -21.64 -1.33 -28.96
C PHE A 7 -21.04 -0.59 -30.15
N PRO A 8 -21.00 0.75 -30.16
CA PRO A 8 -20.27 1.51 -31.13
C PRO A 8 -18.83 1.78 -30.68
N ASP A 9 -17.94 1.70 -31.67
CA ASP A 9 -16.54 2.12 -31.63
C ASP A 9 -16.39 3.60 -31.22
N PHE A 10 -15.49 3.88 -30.29
CA PHE A 10 -15.10 5.24 -29.95
C PHE A 10 -13.79 5.61 -30.66
N VAL A 11 -13.90 6.48 -31.62
CA VAL A 11 -12.81 7.31 -32.20
C VAL A 11 -12.93 8.70 -31.54
N PRO A 12 -11.88 9.29 -30.99
CA PRO A 12 -11.95 10.65 -30.47
C PRO A 12 -11.72 11.66 -31.62
N GLU A 13 -12.74 12.37 -31.99
CA GLU A 13 -12.61 13.66 -32.70
C GLU A 13 -12.73 14.82 -31.71
N ASN A 14 -11.86 15.82 -31.90
CA ASN A 14 -11.90 17.12 -31.24
C ASN A 14 -13.25 17.78 -31.49
N ASP A 15 -13.80 18.45 -30.45
CA ASP A 15 -14.48 19.72 -30.70
C ASP A 15 -14.65 20.53 -29.39
N ASP A 16 -14.39 21.80 -29.56
CA ASP A 16 -14.58 22.92 -28.64
C ASP A 16 -15.99 22.98 -28.07
N PHE A 17 -16.09 23.05 -26.73
CA PHE A 17 -17.26 23.66 -26.09
C PHE A 17 -16.82 24.66 -25.01
N ALA A 18 -16.99 25.93 -25.38
CA ALA A 18 -17.02 27.05 -24.44
C ALA A 18 -18.23 26.93 -23.53
N TYR A 19 -18.00 26.84 -22.22
CA TYR A 19 -19.01 27.15 -21.21
C TYR A 19 -18.74 28.56 -20.69
N GLN A 20 -19.60 29.48 -21.09
CA GLN A 20 -19.85 30.71 -20.36
C GLN A 20 -20.79 30.37 -19.21
N ASP A 21 -20.31 30.47 -17.98
CA ASP A 21 -21.15 30.88 -16.84
C ASP A 21 -20.25 31.57 -15.82
N GLY A 22 -20.60 32.84 -15.59
CA GLY A 22 -19.87 33.75 -14.74
C GLY A 22 -20.04 33.41 -13.26
N TYR A 23 -18.92 33.28 -12.59
CA TYR A 23 -18.79 33.54 -11.18
C TYR A 23 -18.05 34.88 -11.01
N PRO A 24 -18.46 35.74 -10.08
CA PRO A 24 -17.81 37.01 -9.87
C PRO A 24 -16.38 36.83 -9.38
N ASP A 25 -15.51 37.68 -9.90
CA ASP A 25 -14.10 37.80 -9.57
C ASP A 25 -13.83 37.70 -8.08
N ASP A 26 -13.10 36.69 -7.67
CA ASP A 26 -12.43 36.60 -6.40
C ASP A 26 -11.28 37.62 -6.42
N PRO A 27 -11.23 38.57 -5.50
CA PRO A 27 -10.11 39.51 -5.44
C PRO A 27 -8.84 38.73 -5.12
N GLN A 28 -7.83 39.00 -5.90
CA GLN A 28 -6.46 38.49 -5.85
C GLN A 28 -6.00 38.21 -4.42
N GLY A 29 -5.48 37.02 -4.23
CA GLY A 29 -4.95 36.55 -2.96
C GLY A 29 -3.93 37.50 -2.38
N ASP A 30 -4.24 37.97 -1.20
CA ASP A 30 -3.29 38.61 -0.33
C ASP A 30 -2.20 37.60 0.02
N ASP A 31 -0.99 37.95 -0.33
CA ASP A 31 0.22 37.26 0.12
C ASP A 31 0.15 37.15 1.67
N PRO A 32 0.20 35.95 2.27
CA PRO A 32 0.08 35.80 3.71
C PRO A 32 1.19 36.50 4.49
N ASP A 33 2.18 37.10 3.80
CA ASP A 33 3.26 37.88 4.41
C ASP A 33 3.01 39.40 4.48
N GLU A 34 1.90 39.91 3.90
CA GLU A 34 1.57 41.34 3.95
C GLU A 34 0.50 41.61 5.02
N TYR A 35 0.91 41.53 6.27
CA TYR A 35 0.13 41.97 7.42
C TYR A 35 0.19 43.49 7.53
N ASP A 36 -0.97 44.20 7.45
CA ASP A 36 -1.10 45.65 7.60
C ASP A 36 -0.51 46.07 8.95
N PRO A 37 0.59 46.85 8.97
CA PRO A 37 1.24 47.26 10.22
C PRO A 37 0.48 48.19 11.12
N LYS A 38 -0.76 48.58 10.76
CA LYS A 38 -1.58 49.51 11.58
C LYS A 38 -1.99 48.96 12.95
N TRP A 39 -1.77 47.67 13.21
CA TRP A 39 -2.09 47.06 14.51
C TRP A 39 -0.84 46.71 15.35
N ALA A 40 0.36 46.95 14.84
CA ALA A 40 1.62 46.62 15.50
C ALA A 40 2.44 47.84 15.94
N ASP A 41 2.05 49.08 15.57
CA ASP A 41 2.90 50.26 15.74
C ASP A 41 2.60 51.09 17.02
N ASP A 42 1.73 50.61 17.93
CA ASP A 42 1.47 51.29 19.20
C ASP A 42 2.31 50.78 20.40
N ASP A 43 3.25 49.87 20.17
CA ASP A 43 4.25 49.47 21.15
C ASP A 43 5.64 49.96 20.72
N ASP A 44 5.84 51.29 20.70
CA ASP A 44 7.17 51.84 20.71
C ASP A 44 7.86 51.44 22.02
N PRO A 45 9.11 50.99 21.97
CA PRO A 45 9.89 50.68 23.17
C PRO A 45 10.13 51.96 23.92
N VAL A 46 9.41 52.15 25.01
CA VAL A 46 9.75 53.19 25.97
C VAL A 46 11.16 52.89 26.45
N GLU A 47 12.09 53.83 26.11
CA GLU A 47 13.41 53.88 26.71
C GLU A 47 13.23 53.81 28.24
N VAL A 48 13.70 52.72 28.82
CA VAL A 48 13.89 52.61 30.27
C VAL A 48 15.14 53.42 30.62
N ALA A 49 14.99 54.76 30.68
CA ALA A 49 15.93 55.60 31.42
C ALA A 49 15.69 55.37 32.92
N GLY A 50 16.75 54.98 33.59
CA GLY A 50 16.73 54.58 34.99
C GLY A 50 16.02 55.56 35.93
N GLN A 51 15.20 54.97 36.75
CA GLN A 51 14.90 55.51 38.10
C GLN A 51 14.76 54.28 39.05
N ALA A 52 15.90 53.86 39.59
CA ALA A 52 15.95 53.39 40.96
C ALA A 52 15.60 54.63 41.84
N ASP A 53 14.52 54.51 42.61
CA ASP A 53 14.14 55.26 43.80
C ASP A 53 12.66 55.65 43.78
N MET A 54 11.82 54.76 44.19
CA MET A 54 10.52 55.07 44.85
C MET A 54 9.86 53.82 45.47
N PHE A 55 10.58 53.12 46.34
CA PHE A 55 9.94 52.26 47.35
C PHE A 55 10.53 52.60 48.72
N ALA A 56 10.06 53.73 49.29
CA ALA A 56 10.15 54.04 50.70
C ALA A 56 8.81 54.61 51.13
N HIS A 57 7.88 53.80 51.38
CA HIS A 57 6.74 54.05 52.31
C HIS A 57 6.17 52.72 52.77
N GLU A 58 6.91 52.11 53.68
CA GLU A 58 6.27 51.37 54.75
C GLU A 58 5.53 52.35 55.60
N ASP A 59 4.29 51.98 55.95
CA ASP A 59 3.49 52.40 57.08
C ASP A 59 2.00 52.53 56.69
N PHE A 60 1.32 51.44 56.62
CA PHE A 60 -0.17 51.45 56.83
C PHE A 60 -0.78 50.04 57.08
N TRP A 61 -0.10 49.14 57.74
CA TRP A 61 -0.78 47.97 58.31
C TRP A 61 0.00 47.52 59.56
N ASN A 62 -0.21 48.22 60.71
CA ASN A 62 -0.03 47.68 62.04
C ASN A 62 -0.92 48.48 63.00
N ALA A 63 -2.06 47.95 63.28
CA ALA A 63 -2.75 48.23 64.54
C ALA A 63 -3.39 46.92 65.02
N SER A 64 -2.67 46.30 65.91
CA SER A 64 -3.05 45.14 66.66
C SER A 64 -4.23 45.43 67.60
N ALA A 65 -5.09 44.45 67.69
CA ALA A 65 -6.05 44.34 68.81
C ALA A 65 -5.31 44.24 70.14
N GLU A 66 -5.75 45.04 71.10
CA GLU A 66 -5.89 44.67 72.50
C GLU A 66 -6.44 45.85 73.30
N ASP A 67 -7.49 45.67 73.97
CA ASP A 67 -7.95 45.83 75.32
C ASP A 67 -9.36 46.45 75.52
N SER A 68 -10.15 45.55 76.05
CA SER A 68 -11.45 45.77 76.73
C SER A 68 -11.25 46.54 78.00
N GLU A 69 -12.07 47.57 78.29
CA GLU A 69 -12.63 47.73 79.59
C GLU A 69 -13.91 48.62 79.62
N ALA A 70 -14.79 48.34 80.62
CA ALA A 70 -16.19 48.66 80.72
C ALA A 70 -16.41 50.00 81.38
N LEU A 71 -17.48 50.67 80.94
CA LEU A 71 -18.54 51.47 81.59
C LEU A 71 -18.13 52.48 82.68
N PRO A 72 -18.86 53.67 82.91
CA PRO A 72 -20.29 53.61 83.15
C PRO A 72 -21.15 54.81 82.54
N GLU A 73 -22.45 54.55 82.56
CA GLU A 73 -23.54 55.54 82.33
C GLU A 73 -23.46 56.81 83.19
N GLU A 74 -23.66 57.95 82.58
CA GLU A 74 -24.22 59.12 83.20
C GLU A 74 -25.29 59.81 82.34
N GLU A 75 -26.51 59.74 82.81
CA GLU A 75 -27.69 60.55 82.43
C GLU A 75 -27.39 62.03 82.48
N LYS A 76 -27.55 62.73 81.40
CA LYS A 76 -27.72 64.25 81.42
C LYS A 76 -28.98 64.68 80.74
N VAL A 77 -29.83 65.15 81.55
CA VAL A 77 -31.08 65.84 81.30
C VAL A 77 -30.94 67.03 80.33
N TYR A 78 -31.67 66.92 79.18
CA TYR A 78 -31.80 68.10 78.25
C TYR A 78 -32.84 69.08 78.73
N LYS A 79 -32.37 70.31 79.08
CA LYS A 79 -33.24 71.50 79.20
C LYS A 79 -33.51 72.01 77.78
N HIS A 80 -34.79 72.03 77.40
CA HIS A 80 -35.35 72.77 76.26
C HIS A 80 -34.98 74.20 76.33
N SER A 81 -34.25 74.73 75.41
CA SER A 81 -34.14 76.08 75.00
C SER A 81 -34.83 76.33 73.70
N ILE A 82 -35.95 77.02 73.70
CA ILE A 82 -36.66 77.38 72.50
C ILE A 82 -35.98 78.61 71.88
N PHE A 83 -35.11 78.35 70.87
CA PHE A 83 -34.73 79.44 69.99
C PHE A 83 -35.58 79.35 68.74
N LYS A 84 -36.43 80.45 68.56
CA LYS A 84 -37.08 80.73 67.30
C LYS A 84 -35.97 81.18 66.33
N PRO A 85 -35.70 80.59 65.22
CA PRO A 85 -34.85 81.19 64.21
C PRO A 85 -35.69 82.21 63.45
N GLU A 86 -35.24 83.42 63.41
CA GLU A 86 -35.72 84.42 62.43
C GLU A 86 -35.44 83.90 61.03
N MET A 87 -36.51 83.63 60.32
CA MET A 87 -36.38 83.25 58.89
C MET A 87 -35.95 84.44 58.08
N LYS A 88 -34.69 84.55 57.78
CA LYS A 88 -34.22 85.38 56.68
C LYS A 88 -34.88 84.86 55.42
N LYS A 89 -35.60 85.77 54.73
CA LYS A 89 -36.22 85.45 53.45
C LYS A 89 -35.17 84.87 52.51
N PRO A 90 -35.35 83.64 51.97
CA PRO A 90 -34.40 83.05 51.07
C PRO A 90 -34.30 83.95 49.84
N ASN A 91 -33.04 84.28 49.45
CA ASN A 91 -32.82 84.96 48.20
C ASN A 91 -33.47 84.09 47.10
N PHE A 92 -34.48 84.63 46.48
CA PHE A 92 -35.35 83.97 45.48
C PHE A 92 -34.53 83.36 44.37
N VAL A 93 -33.41 84.01 43.94
CA VAL A 93 -32.46 83.56 42.94
C VAL A 93 -31.65 82.28 43.40
N LEU A 94 -31.24 82.31 44.71
CA LEU A 94 -30.51 81.19 45.28
C LEU A 94 -31.38 79.91 45.44
N SER A 95 -32.63 80.07 45.77
CA SER A 95 -33.61 78.98 45.87
C SER A 95 -33.93 78.35 44.51
N ILE A 96 -34.03 79.20 43.47
CA ILE A 96 -34.20 78.70 42.09
C ILE A 96 -32.96 77.97 41.65
N ALA A 97 -31.73 78.50 41.89
CA ALA A 97 -30.47 77.84 41.51
C ALA A 97 -30.33 76.50 42.20
N VAL A 98 -30.62 76.37 43.50
CA VAL A 98 -30.57 75.09 44.23
C VAL A 98 -31.63 74.07 43.71
N ASN A 99 -32.84 74.55 43.39
CA ASN A 99 -33.84 73.66 42.82
C ASN A 99 -33.50 73.21 41.39
N VAL A 100 -32.93 74.10 40.57
CA VAL A 100 -32.42 73.75 39.24
C VAL A 100 -31.28 72.68 39.33
N ILE A 101 -30.35 72.88 40.28
CA ILE A 101 -29.26 71.88 40.52
C ILE A 101 -29.89 70.58 41.01
N ARG A 102 -30.86 70.55 41.89
CA ARG A 102 -31.59 69.35 42.34
C ARG A 102 -32.30 68.63 41.20
N ILE A 103 -33.05 69.41 40.39
CA ILE A 103 -33.72 68.83 39.20
C ILE A 103 -32.69 68.24 38.23
N PHE A 104 -31.60 68.97 37.99
CA PHE A 104 -30.51 68.46 37.13
C PHE A 104 -29.86 67.20 37.70
N ALA A 105 -29.59 67.17 39.03
CA ALA A 105 -29.05 65.95 39.67
C ALA A 105 -29.98 64.73 39.58
N VAL A 106 -31.31 64.98 39.76
CA VAL A 106 -32.35 63.95 39.60
C VAL A 106 -32.43 63.49 38.14
N LEU A 107 -32.40 64.41 37.17
CA LEU A 107 -32.34 64.05 35.74
C LEU A 107 -31.14 63.26 35.38
N VAL A 108 -29.96 63.62 35.90
CA VAL A 108 -28.69 62.80 35.69
C VAL A 108 -28.84 61.48 36.35
N LEU A 109 -29.40 61.40 37.56
CA LEU A 109 -29.61 60.05 38.20
C LEU A 109 -30.65 59.23 37.43
N VAL A 110 -31.74 59.79 36.97
CA VAL A 110 -32.77 59.08 36.15
C VAL A 110 -32.15 58.67 34.81
N ALA A 111 -31.40 59.54 34.14
CA ALA A 111 -30.70 59.23 32.91
C ALA A 111 -29.65 58.12 33.13
N GLY A 112 -28.92 58.15 34.24
CA GLY A 112 -27.99 57.11 34.65
C GLY A 112 -28.70 55.78 34.88
N LEU A 113 -29.78 55.72 35.59
CA LEU A 113 -30.60 54.53 35.83
C LEU A 113 -31.22 53.99 34.53
N ALA A 114 -31.73 54.89 33.66
CA ALA A 114 -32.25 54.51 32.35
C ALA A 114 -31.12 53.89 31.45
N ALA A 115 -29.92 54.50 31.46
CA ALA A 115 -28.77 53.99 30.74
C ALA A 115 -28.35 52.59 31.26
N VAL A 116 -28.30 52.42 32.58
CA VAL A 116 -28.04 51.09 33.19
C VAL A 116 -29.13 50.08 32.81
N GLY A 117 -30.40 50.47 32.87
CA GLY A 117 -31.53 49.63 32.45
C GLY A 117 -31.46 49.22 30.98
N ALA A 118 -31.08 50.18 30.12
CA ALA A 118 -30.87 49.87 28.68
C ALA A 118 -29.69 48.89 28.46
N VAL A 119 -28.58 49.08 29.15
CA VAL A 119 -27.41 48.16 29.07
C VAL A 119 -27.80 46.76 29.57
N VAL A 120 -28.51 46.67 30.69
CA VAL A 120 -28.99 45.39 31.23
C VAL A 120 -29.99 44.72 30.29
N GLY A 121 -30.89 45.48 29.68
CA GLY A 121 -31.87 44.98 28.70
C GLY A 121 -31.19 44.44 27.42
N ILE A 122 -30.20 45.17 26.89
CA ILE A 122 -29.39 44.73 25.73
C ILE A 122 -28.58 43.48 26.09
N ALA A 123 -27.94 43.47 27.26
CA ALA A 123 -27.16 42.31 27.71
C ALA A 123 -28.06 41.06 27.84
N LYS A 124 -29.26 41.19 28.41
CA LYS A 124 -30.25 40.11 28.51
C LYS A 124 -30.68 39.61 27.14
N GLY A 125 -31.00 40.51 26.19
CA GLY A 125 -31.34 40.14 24.82
C GLY A 125 -30.18 39.37 24.11
N TYR A 126 -28.93 39.74 24.36
CA TYR A 126 -27.78 39.01 23.83
C TYR A 126 -27.57 37.65 24.51
N MET A 127 -27.85 37.52 25.81
CA MET A 127 -27.84 36.26 26.54
C MET A 127 -28.92 35.29 26.02
N GLU A 128 -30.13 35.77 25.73
CA GLU A 128 -31.24 34.99 25.19
C GLU A 128 -30.95 34.45 23.76
N THR A 129 -30.07 35.12 23.03
CA THR A 129 -29.61 34.69 21.68
C THR A 129 -28.29 33.94 21.73
N ALA A 130 -27.78 33.58 22.91
CA ALA A 130 -26.59 32.74 23.00
C ALA A 130 -26.89 31.30 22.51
N PRO A 131 -25.96 30.62 21.82
CA PRO A 131 -26.15 29.23 21.52
C PRO A 131 -26.32 28.39 22.80
N THR A 132 -26.95 27.24 22.69
CA THR A 132 -27.00 26.28 23.79
C THR A 132 -25.58 25.83 24.15
N LEU A 133 -25.29 25.67 25.43
CA LEU A 133 -24.01 25.14 25.87
C LEU A 133 -23.93 23.65 25.45
N ASP A 134 -23.24 23.40 24.36
CA ASP A 134 -22.97 22.06 23.84
C ASP A 134 -21.69 21.53 24.47
N LEU A 135 -21.81 20.60 25.41
CA LEU A 135 -20.69 20.00 26.09
C LEU A 135 -19.94 19.02 25.15
N ALA A 136 -20.66 18.37 24.22
CA ALA A 136 -20.02 17.48 23.25
C ALA A 136 -19.04 18.25 22.36
N ALA A 137 -19.37 19.49 21.95
CA ALA A 137 -18.45 20.32 21.18
C ALA A 137 -17.17 20.74 21.96
N ILE A 138 -17.18 20.63 23.29
CA ILE A 138 -16.00 20.85 24.12
C ILE A 138 -15.21 19.55 24.29
N ASP A 139 -15.88 18.41 24.44
CA ASP A 139 -15.27 17.11 24.73
C ASP A 139 -14.81 16.39 23.45
N ASP A 140 -15.58 16.48 22.34
CA ASP A 140 -15.33 15.81 21.07
C ASP A 140 -14.50 16.69 20.10
N GLN A 141 -13.44 17.28 20.59
CA GLN A 141 -12.51 18.05 19.75
C GLN A 141 -11.79 17.12 18.76
N ALA A 142 -11.56 17.64 17.54
CA ALA A 142 -10.77 16.91 16.54
C ALA A 142 -9.39 16.50 17.12
N GLN A 143 -9.08 15.21 17.05
CA GLN A 143 -7.85 14.61 17.56
C GLN A 143 -7.06 13.94 16.44
N THR A 144 -5.76 14.08 16.46
CA THR A 144 -4.86 13.39 15.54
C THR A 144 -4.94 11.88 15.76
N SER A 145 -5.04 11.10 14.68
CA SER A 145 -4.91 9.66 14.73
C SER A 145 -3.46 9.22 14.51
N PHE A 146 -3.13 8.01 14.94
CA PHE A 146 -1.79 7.47 14.91
C PHE A 146 -1.77 6.14 14.18
N ILE A 147 -0.79 5.95 13.31
CA ILE A 147 -0.59 4.71 12.55
C ILE A 147 0.72 4.08 13.01
N TYR A 148 0.65 2.81 13.43
CA TYR A 148 1.76 2.03 13.97
C TYR A 148 2.07 0.81 13.10
N ASP A 149 3.31 0.33 13.15
CA ASP A 149 3.70 -0.95 12.55
C ASP A 149 3.20 -2.16 13.37
N ALA A 150 3.49 -3.37 12.90
CA ALA A 150 3.09 -4.61 13.57
C ALA A 150 3.68 -4.74 14.99
N ASN A 151 4.78 -4.07 15.29
CA ASN A 151 5.46 -4.09 16.59
C ASN A 151 5.03 -2.95 17.52
N GLY A 152 4.11 -2.09 17.09
CA GLY A 152 3.64 -0.93 17.85
C GLY A 152 4.55 0.30 17.74
N ASN A 153 5.49 0.35 16.80
CA ASN A 153 6.29 1.55 16.54
C ASN A 153 5.49 2.53 15.70
N LEU A 154 5.52 3.81 16.06
CA LEU A 154 4.83 4.86 15.31
C LEU A 154 5.44 5.02 13.92
N ILE A 155 4.61 4.89 12.88
CA ILE A 155 4.96 5.18 11.49
C ILE A 155 4.67 6.64 11.19
N THR A 156 3.46 7.11 11.52
CA THR A 156 3.04 8.48 11.20
C THR A 156 1.86 8.94 12.04
N GLU A 157 1.76 10.27 12.19
CA GLU A 157 0.55 10.96 12.62
C GLU A 157 -0.36 11.17 11.40
N TYR A 158 -1.61 10.71 11.49
CA TYR A 158 -2.60 10.91 10.44
C TYR A 158 -3.58 12.00 10.87
N LYS A 159 -3.25 13.24 10.49
CA LYS A 159 -3.90 14.46 10.99
C LYS A 159 -4.69 15.21 9.92
N GLY A 160 -5.67 15.99 10.38
CA GLY A 160 -6.38 16.97 9.57
C GLY A 160 -5.64 18.32 9.51
N SER A 161 -6.39 19.40 9.31
CA SER A 161 -5.85 20.79 9.37
C SER A 161 -5.42 21.20 10.78
N GLU A 162 -5.94 20.53 11.82
CA GLU A 162 -5.62 20.77 13.22
C GLU A 162 -4.80 19.59 13.75
N ASN A 163 -3.62 19.87 14.27
CA ASN A 163 -2.81 18.86 14.97
C ASN A 163 -3.11 18.99 16.47
N ARG A 164 -3.87 18.04 17.03
CA ARG A 164 -4.27 18.01 18.45
C ARG A 164 -4.22 16.61 19.01
N VAL A 165 -3.63 16.51 20.20
CA VAL A 165 -3.62 15.30 21.01
C VAL A 165 -4.15 15.67 22.39
N MET A 166 -5.24 15.00 22.81
CA MET A 166 -5.82 15.25 24.13
C MET A 166 -5.01 14.54 25.22
N VAL A 167 -4.71 15.27 26.27
CA VAL A 167 -3.99 14.72 27.44
C VAL A 167 -4.70 15.15 28.73
N SER A 168 -4.71 14.25 29.72
CA SER A 168 -5.32 14.57 31.01
C SER A 168 -4.52 15.62 31.77
N ILE A 169 -5.20 16.40 32.62
CA ILE A 169 -4.54 17.44 33.43
C ILE A 169 -3.43 16.87 34.33
N GLN A 170 -3.57 15.60 34.78
CA GLN A 170 -2.58 14.90 35.62
C GLN A 170 -1.28 14.61 34.85
N ALA A 171 -1.36 14.48 33.52
CA ALA A 171 -0.17 14.31 32.66
C ALA A 171 0.53 15.63 32.32
N MET A 172 -0.11 16.76 32.63
CA MET A 172 0.44 18.10 32.39
C MET A 172 1.28 18.54 33.60
N PRO A 173 2.55 18.94 33.43
CA PRO A 173 3.37 19.46 34.53
C PRO A 173 2.73 20.63 35.22
N THR A 174 2.85 20.68 36.54
CA THR A 174 2.28 21.78 37.36
C THR A 174 2.81 23.15 36.92
N TYR A 175 4.09 23.25 36.54
CA TYR A 175 4.66 24.49 36.02
C TYR A 175 4.01 24.96 34.73
N LEU A 176 3.61 24.05 33.86
CA LEU A 176 2.88 24.37 32.63
C LEU A 176 1.51 24.94 32.95
N GLN A 177 0.74 24.27 33.80
CA GLN A 177 -0.57 24.73 34.27
C GLN A 177 -0.47 26.13 34.90
N HIS A 178 0.49 26.32 35.82
CA HIS A 178 0.73 27.60 36.51
C HIS A 178 1.17 28.72 35.56
N ALA A 179 1.95 28.42 34.49
CA ALA A 179 2.39 29.41 33.52
C ALA A 179 1.18 30.05 32.80
N PHE A 180 0.24 29.22 32.34
CA PHE A 180 -0.97 29.71 31.70
C PHE A 180 -1.89 30.44 32.67
N ILE A 181 -2.10 29.90 33.86
CA ILE A 181 -2.89 30.58 34.89
C ILE A 181 -2.29 31.94 35.27
N ALA A 182 -0.97 31.99 35.50
CA ALA A 182 -0.30 33.21 35.93
C ALA A 182 -0.42 34.36 34.92
N VAL A 183 -0.35 34.06 33.62
CA VAL A 183 -0.35 35.10 32.58
C VAL A 183 -1.74 35.39 32.07
N GLU A 184 -2.62 34.38 31.92
CA GLU A 184 -3.93 34.51 31.32
C GLU A 184 -5.00 34.81 32.37
N ASP A 185 -4.95 34.17 33.55
CA ASP A 185 -6.01 34.28 34.55
C ASP A 185 -5.54 33.99 35.97
N ALA A 186 -4.75 34.88 36.54
CA ALA A 186 -4.12 34.69 37.86
C ALA A 186 -5.09 34.36 39.02
N ARG A 187 -6.39 34.63 38.83
CA ARG A 187 -7.43 34.32 39.81
C ARG A 187 -8.38 33.21 39.36
N PHE A 188 -7.98 32.39 38.44
CA PHE A 188 -8.77 31.31 37.82
C PHE A 188 -9.57 30.49 38.85
N TYR A 189 -8.92 30.05 39.92
CA TYR A 189 -9.57 29.23 40.95
C TYR A 189 -10.51 29.99 41.89
N THR A 190 -10.60 31.32 41.78
CA THR A 190 -11.36 32.16 42.75
C THR A 190 -12.61 32.82 42.16
N HIS A 191 -12.82 32.82 40.89
CA HIS A 191 -14.00 33.32 40.21
C HIS A 191 -14.84 32.22 39.56
N ASN A 192 -16.11 32.54 39.22
CA ASN A 192 -17.06 31.65 38.57
C ASN A 192 -17.27 32.06 37.09
N GLY A 193 -16.28 31.73 36.24
CA GLY A 193 -16.34 31.98 34.80
C GLY A 193 -15.95 33.38 34.35
N VAL A 194 -16.22 34.39 35.15
CA VAL A 194 -15.93 35.80 34.84
C VAL A 194 -15.27 36.50 36.02
N ASP A 195 -14.16 37.19 35.80
CA ASP A 195 -13.46 37.97 36.80
C ASP A 195 -13.87 39.43 36.74
N ILE A 196 -14.89 39.79 37.54
CA ILE A 196 -15.43 41.15 37.59
C ILE A 196 -14.38 42.16 38.06
N LYS A 197 -13.50 41.80 39.00
CA LYS A 197 -12.44 42.69 39.49
C LYS A 197 -11.44 43.03 38.38
N ARG A 198 -11.06 42.05 37.56
CA ARG A 198 -10.16 42.23 36.42
C ARG A 198 -10.81 43.09 35.33
N ILE A 199 -12.11 42.87 35.04
CA ILE A 199 -12.86 43.71 34.08
C ILE A 199 -12.89 45.17 34.49
N ILE A 200 -13.19 45.46 35.77
CA ILE A 200 -13.20 46.84 36.29
C ILE A 200 -11.77 47.40 36.24
N GLY A 201 -10.76 46.66 36.64
CA GLY A 201 -9.37 47.07 36.60
C GLY A 201 -8.90 47.39 35.18
N ALA A 202 -9.18 46.49 34.21
CA ALA A 202 -8.88 46.70 32.79
C ALA A 202 -9.61 47.94 32.22
N PHE A 203 -10.87 48.17 32.59
CA PHE A 203 -11.61 49.33 32.17
C PHE A 203 -10.99 50.65 32.68
N VAL A 204 -10.60 50.69 33.95
CA VAL A 204 -9.92 51.88 34.55
C VAL A 204 -8.54 52.07 33.93
N SER A 205 -7.75 51.00 33.72
CA SER A 205 -6.43 51.05 33.08
C SER A 205 -6.52 51.55 31.64
N ASN A 206 -7.47 51.03 30.86
CA ASN A 206 -7.70 51.43 29.46
C ASN A 206 -8.22 52.89 29.30
N LEU A 207 -8.75 53.46 30.36
CA LEU A 207 -9.13 54.89 30.40
C LEU A 207 -7.93 55.81 30.70
N SER A 208 -6.88 55.25 31.32
CA SER A 208 -5.73 56.04 31.80
C SER A 208 -4.42 55.74 31.04
N SER A 209 -4.36 54.72 30.23
CA SER A 209 -3.16 54.33 29.45
C SER A 209 -3.54 53.94 28.03
N SER A 210 -2.62 54.13 27.08
CA SER A 210 -2.74 53.69 25.68
C SER A 210 -2.59 52.16 25.46
N SER A 211 -2.35 51.41 26.53
CA SER A 211 -2.20 49.94 26.44
C SER A 211 -3.53 49.23 26.80
N THR A 212 -4.04 48.39 25.90
CA THR A 212 -5.24 47.60 26.12
C THR A 212 -4.92 46.38 26.97
N GLN A 213 -5.30 46.35 28.24
CA GLN A 213 -5.24 45.17 29.08
C GLN A 213 -6.40 44.23 28.80
N GLY A 214 -6.13 42.96 28.47
CA GLY A 214 -7.13 41.91 28.26
C GLY A 214 -7.80 41.46 29.57
N GLY A 215 -9.13 41.49 29.62
CA GLY A 215 -9.92 41.11 30.78
C GLY A 215 -10.63 39.77 30.71
N SER A 216 -10.32 38.91 29.72
CA SER A 216 -10.98 37.62 29.56
C SER A 216 -10.36 36.55 30.48
N THR A 217 -11.20 35.66 31.01
CA THR A 217 -10.78 34.51 31.82
C THR A 217 -10.45 33.31 30.92
N ILE A 218 -9.74 32.28 31.45
CA ILE A 218 -9.49 31.00 30.79
C ILE A 218 -10.83 30.37 30.36
N THR A 219 -11.85 30.37 31.20
CA THR A 219 -13.18 29.83 30.87
C THR A 219 -13.82 30.55 29.70
N GLN A 220 -13.72 31.90 29.66
CA GLN A 220 -14.22 32.68 28.53
C GLN A 220 -13.44 32.37 27.22
N GLN A 221 -12.14 32.21 27.31
CA GLN A 221 -11.32 31.83 26.15
C GLN A 221 -11.67 30.44 25.62
N LEU A 222 -11.92 29.47 26.50
CA LEU A 222 -12.39 28.13 26.11
C LEU A 222 -13.70 28.23 25.33
N ILE A 223 -14.71 28.89 25.88
CA ILE A 223 -16.01 29.10 25.22
C ILE A 223 -15.83 29.79 23.85
N LYS A 224 -15.00 30.82 23.78
CA LYS A 224 -14.71 31.53 22.52
C LYS A 224 -14.11 30.55 21.47
N ASN A 225 -13.18 29.70 21.86
CA ASN A 225 -12.45 28.83 20.94
C ASN A 225 -13.27 27.62 20.49
N THR A 226 -14.30 27.19 21.26
CA THR A 226 -15.04 25.95 20.98
C THR A 226 -16.45 26.16 20.48
N LEU A 227 -17.16 27.22 20.97
CA LEU A 227 -18.60 27.37 20.75
C LEU A 227 -18.99 28.65 20.00
N LEU A 228 -18.12 29.65 19.90
CA LEU A 228 -18.45 30.93 19.32
C LEU A 228 -17.66 31.25 18.06
N SER A 229 -18.24 32.09 17.19
CA SER A 229 -17.57 32.54 15.97
C SER A 229 -16.39 33.48 16.27
N SER A 230 -15.45 33.60 15.32
CA SER A 230 -14.30 34.52 15.44
C SER A 230 -14.63 36.01 15.39
N GLU A 231 -15.89 36.37 15.07
CA GLU A 231 -16.35 37.78 14.97
C GLU A 231 -16.13 38.56 16.26
N GLN A 232 -15.51 39.72 16.18
CA GLN A 232 -15.30 40.60 17.33
C GLN A 232 -16.49 41.54 17.53
N SER A 233 -17.40 41.20 18.45
CA SER A 233 -18.58 42.04 18.77
C SER A 233 -18.87 42.05 20.28
N TYR A 234 -19.50 43.15 20.75
CA TYR A 234 -20.00 43.21 22.13
C TYR A 234 -21.04 42.12 22.42
N LYS A 235 -21.83 41.74 21.42
CA LYS A 235 -22.80 40.64 21.51
C LYS A 235 -22.07 39.35 21.88
N ARG A 236 -21.04 38.98 21.11
CA ARG A 236 -20.24 37.79 21.38
C ARG A 236 -19.60 37.84 22.78
N LYS A 237 -19.08 38.99 23.21
CA LYS A 237 -18.42 39.10 24.52
C LYS A 237 -19.39 38.90 25.69
N ILE A 238 -20.65 39.30 25.56
CA ILE A 238 -21.70 39.06 26.55
C ILE A 238 -22.12 37.57 26.53
N GLN A 239 -22.26 36.97 25.35
CA GLN A 239 -22.56 35.53 25.20
C GLN A 239 -21.44 34.68 25.77
N GLU A 240 -20.17 35.03 25.50
CA GLU A 240 -18.98 34.38 26.06
C GLU A 240 -19.00 34.39 27.60
N ALA A 241 -19.25 35.53 28.21
CA ALA A 241 -19.36 35.66 29.67
C ALA A 241 -20.50 34.82 30.25
N TYR A 242 -21.66 34.85 29.59
CA TYR A 242 -22.83 34.06 30.00
C TYR A 242 -22.61 32.57 29.94
N LEU A 243 -22.07 32.07 28.81
CA LEU A 243 -21.77 30.65 28.64
C LEU A 243 -20.61 30.19 29.56
N ALA A 244 -19.61 31.04 29.81
CA ALA A 244 -18.57 30.77 30.78
C ALA A 244 -19.10 30.54 32.20
N MET A 245 -20.05 31.34 32.64
CA MET A 245 -20.72 31.14 33.92
C MET A 245 -21.53 29.83 33.95
N GLN A 246 -22.19 29.49 32.85
CA GLN A 246 -22.90 28.20 32.75
C GLN A 246 -21.95 27.01 32.78
N LEU A 247 -20.80 27.06 32.08
CA LEU A 247 -19.82 26.00 32.04
C LEU A 247 -19.30 25.73 33.46
N GLU A 248 -18.98 26.75 34.23
CA GLU A 248 -18.47 26.60 35.62
C GLU A 248 -19.51 25.99 36.60
N THR A 249 -20.79 25.88 36.21
CA THR A 249 -21.76 25.11 36.98
C THR A 249 -21.75 23.63 36.67
N ARG A 250 -21.10 23.21 35.57
CA ARG A 250 -21.11 21.85 35.09
C ARG A 250 -19.75 21.17 35.12
N TYR A 251 -18.67 21.94 34.98
CA TYR A 251 -17.29 21.48 34.96
C TYR A 251 -16.53 21.98 36.18
N THR A 252 -15.64 21.16 36.70
CA THR A 252 -14.67 21.59 37.70
C THR A 252 -13.62 22.51 37.06
N LYS A 253 -12.90 23.26 37.86
CA LYS A 253 -11.80 24.13 37.40
C LYS A 253 -10.71 23.32 36.65
N ASP A 254 -10.39 22.13 37.16
CA ASP A 254 -9.40 21.26 36.52
C ASP A 254 -9.88 20.73 35.16
N GLN A 255 -11.18 20.38 35.02
CA GLN A 255 -11.75 20.01 33.70
C GLN A 255 -11.73 21.17 32.71
N ILE A 256 -12.05 22.37 33.18
CA ILE A 256 -12.01 23.58 32.34
C ILE A 256 -10.57 23.86 31.90
N LEU A 257 -9.60 23.75 32.80
CA LEU A 257 -8.19 23.97 32.50
C LEU A 257 -7.65 22.89 31.55
N GLU A 258 -8.03 21.63 31.76
CA GLU A 258 -7.71 20.52 30.86
C GLU A 258 -8.21 20.77 29.43
N SER A 259 -9.49 21.06 29.28
CA SER A 259 -10.08 21.35 27.99
C SER A 259 -9.45 22.60 27.32
N TYR A 260 -9.13 23.64 28.10
CA TYR A 260 -8.46 24.83 27.60
C TYR A 260 -7.05 24.52 27.08
N LEU A 261 -6.22 23.83 27.87
CA LEU A 261 -4.84 23.50 27.51
C LEU A 261 -4.75 22.51 26.33
N ASN A 262 -5.78 21.70 26.11
CA ASN A 262 -5.90 20.83 24.95
C ASN A 262 -6.45 21.52 23.69
N THR A 263 -7.11 22.70 23.84
CA THR A 263 -7.82 23.38 22.73
C THR A 263 -7.06 24.56 22.16
N ILE A 264 -6.23 25.20 22.98
CA ILE A 264 -5.61 26.47 22.63
C ILE A 264 -4.66 26.36 21.43
N TYR A 265 -4.78 27.30 20.49
CA TYR A 265 -3.87 27.42 19.35
C TYR A 265 -2.55 28.09 19.75
N LEU A 266 -1.44 27.43 19.44
CA LEU A 266 -0.09 27.85 19.82
C LEU A 266 0.84 28.08 18.60
N GLY A 267 0.27 28.26 17.41
CA GLY A 267 1.02 28.50 16.16
C GLY A 267 1.35 27.21 15.40
N GLU A 268 1.74 27.32 14.14
CA GLU A 268 2.19 26.21 13.27
C GLU A 268 1.24 25.00 13.27
N ASN A 269 -0.07 25.25 13.32
CA ASN A 269 -1.14 24.25 13.41
C ASN A 269 -1.12 23.39 14.70
N TYR A 270 -0.37 23.79 15.73
CA TYR A 270 -0.41 23.12 17.03
C TYR A 270 -1.61 23.61 17.83
N TYR A 271 -2.55 22.70 18.07
CA TYR A 271 -3.68 22.87 18.97
C TYR A 271 -3.46 22.05 20.23
N GLY A 272 -3.40 22.72 21.37
CA GLY A 272 -3.07 22.15 22.66
C GLY A 272 -1.57 22.08 22.97
N VAL A 273 -1.30 22.01 24.29
CA VAL A 273 0.08 22.08 24.83
C VAL A 273 0.95 20.89 24.46
N TYR A 274 0.36 19.70 24.26
CA TYR A 274 1.11 18.50 23.92
C TYR A 274 1.74 18.61 22.53
N THR A 275 0.95 18.95 21.52
CA THR A 275 1.43 19.08 20.14
C THR A 275 2.43 20.22 20.00
N ALA A 276 2.23 21.32 20.74
CA ALA A 276 3.17 22.43 20.78
C ALA A 276 4.52 22.06 21.45
N ALA A 277 4.49 21.26 22.53
CA ALA A 277 5.70 20.76 23.19
C ALA A 277 6.51 19.84 22.27
N GLN A 278 5.85 18.92 21.60
CA GLN A 278 6.47 18.05 20.61
C GLN A 278 7.02 18.84 19.42
N GLY A 279 6.22 19.74 18.88
CA GLY A 279 6.59 20.50 17.71
C GLY A 279 7.73 21.48 17.97
N TYR A 280 7.66 22.31 19.00
CA TYR A 280 8.68 23.33 19.26
C TYR A 280 9.94 22.79 19.93
N PHE A 281 9.82 21.76 20.80
CA PHE A 281 10.94 21.30 21.62
C PHE A 281 11.32 19.83 21.39
N GLY A 282 10.49 19.04 20.71
CA GLY A 282 10.71 17.59 20.52
C GLY A 282 10.58 16.80 21.83
N LYS A 283 9.84 17.32 22.82
CA LYS A 283 9.76 16.80 24.18
C LYS A 283 8.36 16.35 24.55
N SER A 284 8.27 15.34 25.39
CA SER A 284 7.05 15.05 26.14
C SER A 284 6.77 16.17 27.16
N LEU A 285 5.51 16.29 27.60
CA LEU A 285 5.14 17.35 28.57
C LEU A 285 5.96 17.27 29.86
N GLY A 286 6.28 16.04 30.35
CA GLY A 286 7.04 15.85 31.57
C GLY A 286 8.53 16.24 31.48
N GLU A 287 9.06 16.41 30.27
CA GLU A 287 10.46 16.79 30.02
C GLU A 287 10.65 18.30 29.82
N LEU A 288 9.55 19.07 29.79
CA LEU A 288 9.60 20.52 29.60
C LEU A 288 10.31 21.20 30.76
N THR A 289 11.22 22.10 30.46
CA THR A 289 11.82 23.00 31.45
C THR A 289 10.81 24.08 31.87
N LEU A 290 11.07 24.73 33.00
CA LEU A 290 10.25 25.86 33.47
C LEU A 290 10.13 26.97 32.42
N ARG A 291 11.26 27.28 31.73
CA ARG A 291 11.30 28.30 30.69
C ARG A 291 10.48 27.86 29.46
N GLU A 292 10.55 26.61 29.05
CA GLU A 292 9.76 26.09 27.93
C GLU A 292 8.25 26.13 28.24
N CYS A 293 7.83 25.79 29.47
CA CYS A 293 6.46 25.97 29.95
C CYS A 293 6.00 27.45 29.84
N ALA A 294 6.85 28.38 30.30
CA ALA A 294 6.56 29.81 30.22
C ALA A 294 6.53 30.32 28.76
N MET A 295 7.35 29.78 27.88
CA MET A 295 7.38 30.11 26.46
C MET A 295 6.10 29.70 25.74
N LEU A 296 5.58 28.48 26.01
CA LEU A 296 4.28 28.03 25.47
C LEU A 296 3.16 28.95 25.93
N ALA A 297 3.10 29.28 27.23
CA ALA A 297 2.10 30.19 27.77
C ALA A 297 2.24 31.62 27.21
N GLY A 298 3.45 32.06 26.94
CA GLY A 298 3.73 33.34 26.30
C GLY A 298 3.24 33.42 24.85
N THR A 299 3.38 32.32 24.12
CA THR A 299 2.98 32.22 22.71
C THR A 299 1.47 32.34 22.52
N CYS A 300 0.68 31.87 23.49
CA CYS A 300 -0.78 31.88 23.47
C CYS A 300 -1.39 33.27 23.16
N ASN A 301 -0.78 34.36 23.64
CA ASN A 301 -1.29 35.71 23.49
C ASN A 301 -1.38 36.18 22.03
N SER A 302 -0.33 35.85 21.24
CA SER A 302 -0.29 36.08 19.79
C SER A 302 0.60 35.01 19.15
N PRO A 303 0.05 33.84 18.74
CA PRO A 303 0.80 32.70 18.25
C PRO A 303 1.64 32.97 16.98
N TYR A 304 1.25 33.98 16.23
CA TYR A 304 2.05 34.46 15.07
C TYR A 304 3.23 35.34 15.51
N TYR A 305 2.98 36.31 16.44
CA TYR A 305 3.98 37.29 16.83
C TYR A 305 5.04 36.72 17.78
N TYR A 306 4.63 35.91 18.74
CA TYR A 306 5.52 35.28 19.73
C TYR A 306 5.95 33.87 19.35
N ASN A 307 5.76 33.43 18.08
CA ASN A 307 6.13 32.12 17.61
C ASN A 307 7.60 31.81 17.87
N PRO A 308 7.95 30.81 18.67
CA PRO A 308 9.34 30.57 19.03
C PRO A 308 10.22 30.22 17.81
N ARG A 309 9.77 29.27 16.99
CA ARG A 309 10.54 28.80 15.82
C ARG A 309 10.73 29.91 14.80
N ARG A 310 9.67 30.62 14.45
CA ARG A 310 9.76 31.71 13.48
C ARG A 310 10.68 32.82 13.94
N ASN A 311 10.63 33.19 15.22
CA ASN A 311 11.43 34.27 15.78
C ASN A 311 12.91 33.89 15.96
N PHE A 312 13.19 32.62 16.24
CA PHE A 312 14.58 32.17 16.40
C PHE A 312 15.29 31.85 15.06
N TYR A 313 14.56 31.37 14.03
CA TYR A 313 15.19 30.82 12.84
C TYR A 313 14.73 31.40 11.50
N THR A 314 13.48 31.88 11.39
CA THR A 314 12.91 32.20 10.07
C THR A 314 12.77 33.71 9.82
N ARG A 315 12.36 34.47 10.83
CA ARG A 315 12.16 35.91 10.67
C ARG A 315 13.47 36.68 10.67
N GLN A 316 13.62 37.55 9.66
CA GLN A 316 14.78 38.43 9.53
C GLN A 316 14.31 39.80 9.00
N LYS A 317 14.54 40.86 9.77
CA LYS A 317 14.34 42.26 9.33
C LYS A 317 15.47 43.09 9.96
N GLU A 318 16.10 43.95 9.19
CA GLU A 318 17.17 44.81 9.67
C GLU A 318 16.68 45.69 10.84
N GLY A 319 17.42 45.69 11.94
CA GLY A 319 17.10 46.46 13.15
C GLY A 319 16.05 45.84 14.08
N VAL A 320 15.59 44.62 13.83
CA VAL A 320 14.63 43.89 14.70
C VAL A 320 15.25 42.63 15.27
N ASP A 321 15.30 42.50 16.59
CA ASP A 321 15.74 41.30 17.31
C ASP A 321 14.53 40.41 17.61
N TYR A 322 14.18 39.52 16.66
CA TYR A 322 13.04 38.63 16.81
C TYR A 322 13.20 37.64 17.97
N PRO A 323 14.36 37.01 18.22
CA PRO A 323 14.58 36.20 19.41
C PRO A 323 14.28 36.93 20.72
N ALA A 324 14.64 38.21 20.83
CA ALA A 324 14.32 39.02 22.01
C ALA A 324 12.81 39.14 22.24
N ILE A 325 12.02 39.30 21.19
CA ILE A 325 10.55 39.38 21.29
C ILE A 325 9.97 38.15 22.03
N THR A 326 10.38 36.95 21.65
CA THR A 326 9.93 35.71 22.31
C THR A 326 10.48 35.61 23.73
N ASN A 327 11.78 35.91 23.90
CA ASN A 327 12.43 35.87 25.21
C ASN A 327 11.81 36.85 26.20
N ASP A 328 11.52 38.08 25.80
CA ASP A 328 10.90 39.10 26.66
C ASP A 328 9.49 38.69 27.08
N ARG A 329 8.73 38.14 26.15
CA ARG A 329 7.41 37.60 26.49
C ARG A 329 7.50 36.41 27.47
N THR A 330 8.47 35.51 27.27
CA THR A 330 8.75 34.39 28.18
C THR A 330 9.15 34.90 29.57
N ASN A 331 10.06 35.89 29.64
CA ASN A 331 10.49 36.53 30.89
C ASN A 331 9.31 37.21 31.59
N TYR A 332 8.39 37.80 30.84
CA TYR A 332 7.14 38.36 31.39
C TYR A 332 6.28 37.26 32.06
N VAL A 333 6.10 36.12 31.43
CA VAL A 333 5.36 34.97 32.01
C VAL A 333 6.04 34.48 33.29
N LEU A 334 7.37 34.29 33.25
CA LEU A 334 8.16 33.87 34.43
C LEU A 334 7.99 34.86 35.58
N ARG A 335 8.00 36.16 35.30
CA ARG A 335 7.72 37.20 36.30
C ARG A 335 6.31 37.06 36.89
N CYS A 336 5.29 36.86 36.04
CA CYS A 336 3.92 36.62 36.52
C CYS A 336 3.83 35.38 37.41
N MET A 337 4.55 34.30 37.06
CA MET A 337 4.61 33.09 37.90
C MET A 337 5.25 33.36 39.25
N TYR A 338 6.32 34.16 39.29
CA TYR A 338 6.98 34.56 40.54
C TYR A 338 6.08 35.49 41.39
N GLU A 339 5.50 36.52 40.79
CA GLU A 339 4.59 37.45 41.46
C GLU A 339 3.36 36.75 42.05
N ASN A 340 2.87 35.68 41.42
CA ASN A 340 1.78 34.83 41.94
C ASN A 340 2.25 33.67 42.82
N GLN A 341 3.52 33.63 43.20
CA GLN A 341 4.11 32.63 44.12
C GLN A 341 4.06 31.18 43.63
N TYR A 342 3.97 30.98 42.32
CA TYR A 342 4.05 29.64 41.71
C TYR A 342 5.46 29.11 41.58
N ILE A 343 6.48 29.98 41.62
CA ILE A 343 7.90 29.62 41.59
C ILE A 343 8.67 30.47 42.61
N THR A 344 9.82 29.91 43.07
CA THR A 344 10.70 30.67 43.97
C THR A 344 11.55 31.69 43.22
N TYR A 345 12.19 32.57 43.97
CA TYR A 345 13.10 33.57 43.34
C TYR A 345 14.28 32.88 42.64
N GLU A 346 14.82 31.82 43.21
CA GLU A 346 15.92 31.05 42.65
C GLU A 346 15.50 30.40 41.33
N GLN A 347 14.33 29.77 41.28
CA GLN A 347 13.74 29.20 40.05
C GLN A 347 13.47 30.26 39.00
N TYR A 348 12.97 31.41 39.40
CA TYR A 348 12.78 32.55 38.49
C TYR A 348 14.10 33.01 37.88
N GLN A 349 15.16 33.20 38.71
CA GLN A 349 16.47 33.65 38.22
C GLN A 349 17.11 32.61 37.27
N GLU A 350 17.04 31.34 37.60
CA GLU A 350 17.55 30.24 36.73
C GLU A 350 16.82 30.21 35.39
N ALA A 351 15.48 30.31 35.40
CA ALA A 351 14.67 30.27 34.19
C ALA A 351 14.80 31.52 33.28
N LEU A 352 15.35 32.62 33.77
CA LEU A 352 15.65 33.78 32.94
C LEU A 352 16.77 33.55 31.92
N ASP A 353 17.62 32.51 32.11
CA ASP A 353 18.67 32.15 31.15
C ASP A 353 18.02 31.57 29.88
N PRO A 354 18.16 32.19 28.70
CA PRO A 354 17.62 31.67 27.44
C PRO A 354 18.13 30.27 27.10
N ALA A 355 19.29 29.85 27.59
CA ALA A 355 19.87 28.54 27.33
C ALA A 355 19.06 27.39 27.99
N THR A 356 18.16 27.70 28.93
CA THR A 356 17.29 26.69 29.57
C THR A 356 16.09 26.28 28.72
N ALA A 357 15.90 26.87 27.53
CA ALA A 357 14.91 26.44 26.54
C ALA A 357 15.60 26.15 25.19
N HIS A 358 15.25 25.03 24.58
CA HIS A 358 15.82 24.64 23.28
C HIS A 358 14.70 24.49 22.25
N VAL A 359 14.54 25.50 21.39
CA VAL A 359 13.59 25.48 20.28
C VAL A 359 14.21 24.76 19.09
N LEU A 360 13.48 23.83 18.48
CA LEU A 360 13.93 23.13 17.28
C LEU A 360 13.81 24.02 16.03
N GLU A 361 14.82 24.02 15.19
CA GLU A 361 14.82 24.74 13.90
C GLU A 361 13.74 24.20 12.96
N LYS A 362 13.51 22.88 12.97
CA LYS A 362 12.50 22.20 12.16
C LYS A 362 11.56 21.43 13.07
N ASP A 363 10.29 21.37 12.69
CA ASP A 363 9.35 20.48 13.32
C ASP A 363 9.80 19.01 13.07
N PRO A 364 10.04 18.23 14.12
CA PRO A 364 10.41 16.82 13.95
C PRO A 364 9.32 16.02 13.24
N ASN A 365 8.07 16.52 13.24
CA ASN A 365 6.91 15.87 12.64
C ASN A 365 6.55 16.47 11.26
N THR A 366 7.24 17.47 10.77
CA THR A 366 7.17 17.89 9.36
C THR A 366 8.11 17.03 8.54
N SER A 367 7.72 15.78 8.32
CA SER A 367 7.98 15.14 7.04
C SER A 367 7.39 16.03 5.95
N THR A 368 7.99 16.06 4.77
CA THR A 368 7.59 16.77 3.55
C THR A 368 6.16 16.45 3.05
N GLY A 369 5.17 16.29 3.92
CA GLY A 369 3.81 15.87 3.61
C GLY A 369 3.68 14.39 3.23
N MET A 370 4.76 13.60 3.29
CA MET A 370 4.78 12.18 2.97
C MET A 370 5.01 11.33 4.22
N TYR A 371 4.29 10.23 4.32
CA TYR A 371 4.57 9.20 5.33
C TYR A 371 5.76 8.34 4.90
N ALA A 372 6.47 7.76 5.87
CA ALA A 372 7.28 6.58 5.59
C ALA A 372 6.37 5.47 5.01
N TYR A 373 6.88 4.73 4.02
CA TYR A 373 6.16 3.59 3.41
C TYR A 373 4.82 3.98 2.76
N ALA A 374 4.77 5.10 2.02
CA ALA A 374 3.55 5.73 1.52
C ALA A 374 2.59 4.74 0.81
N HIS A 375 3.08 3.88 -0.11
CA HIS A 375 2.23 2.90 -0.79
C HIS A 375 1.54 1.92 0.17
N TYR A 376 2.23 1.50 1.23
CA TYR A 376 1.62 0.61 2.22
C TYR A 376 0.61 1.36 3.09
N VAL A 377 0.99 2.53 3.61
CA VAL A 377 0.14 3.32 4.51
C VAL A 377 -1.13 3.77 3.79
N GLU A 378 -1.03 4.20 2.53
CA GLU A 378 -2.18 4.62 1.73
C GLU A 378 -3.14 3.45 1.47
N TYR A 379 -2.62 2.28 1.11
CA TYR A 379 -3.43 1.06 0.99
C TYR A 379 -4.15 0.70 2.30
N ALA A 380 -3.42 0.77 3.42
CA ALA A 380 -4.01 0.47 4.72
C ALA A 380 -5.03 1.52 5.17
N VAL A 381 -4.83 2.80 4.82
CA VAL A 381 -5.83 3.86 5.07
C VAL A 381 -7.12 3.60 4.31
N ASP A 382 -7.04 3.14 3.06
CA ASP A 382 -8.23 2.75 2.30
C ASP A 382 -8.96 1.57 2.95
N GLU A 383 -8.24 0.56 3.46
CA GLU A 383 -8.82 -0.55 4.24
C GLU A 383 -9.46 -0.04 5.55
N VAL A 384 -8.83 0.92 6.27
CA VAL A 384 -9.44 1.54 7.46
C VAL A 384 -10.73 2.27 7.10
N ILE A 385 -10.78 2.98 5.96
CA ILE A 385 -11.99 3.66 5.49
C ILE A 385 -13.10 2.65 5.24
N ASP A 386 -12.82 1.51 4.60
CA ASP A 386 -13.78 0.42 4.38
C ASP A 386 -14.30 -0.14 5.70
N ILE A 387 -13.42 -0.36 6.67
CA ILE A 387 -13.78 -0.79 8.02
C ILE A 387 -14.69 0.24 8.71
N LEU A 388 -14.34 1.53 8.63
CA LEU A 388 -15.16 2.60 9.23
C LEU A 388 -16.54 2.74 8.55
N LEU A 389 -16.63 2.54 7.23
CA LEU A 389 -17.90 2.47 6.51
C LEU A 389 -18.77 1.33 7.06
N GLN A 390 -18.19 0.13 7.18
CA GLN A 390 -18.87 -1.04 7.75
C GLN A 390 -19.34 -0.81 9.19
N LEU A 391 -18.45 -0.31 10.07
CA LEU A 391 -18.79 -0.04 11.47
C LEU A 391 -19.91 1.00 11.64
N ASN A 392 -20.04 1.93 10.68
CA ASN A 392 -21.06 2.95 10.70
C ASN A 392 -22.30 2.60 9.83
N ASN A 393 -22.35 1.39 9.23
CA ASN A 393 -23.41 0.91 8.32
C ASN A 393 -23.68 1.91 7.17
N LEU A 394 -22.62 2.45 6.56
CA LEU A 394 -22.68 3.41 5.46
C LEU A 394 -22.43 2.69 4.12
N GLU A 395 -23.14 3.13 3.08
CA GLU A 395 -22.88 2.69 1.72
C GLU A 395 -21.51 3.23 1.23
N ASP A 396 -20.81 2.44 0.42
CA ASP A 396 -19.57 2.86 -0.22
C ASP A 396 -19.85 3.86 -1.34
N THR A 397 -19.75 5.13 -1.00
CA THR A 397 -19.86 6.28 -1.91
C THR A 397 -18.68 7.20 -1.67
N SER A 398 -18.29 7.98 -2.70
CA SER A 398 -17.21 8.95 -2.56
C SER A 398 -17.44 9.95 -1.42
N ALA A 399 -18.69 10.33 -1.18
CA ALA A 399 -19.04 11.24 -0.07
C ALA A 399 -18.82 10.59 1.30
N ASN A 400 -19.25 9.32 1.46
CA ASN A 400 -19.06 8.57 2.70
C ASN A 400 -17.59 8.20 2.92
N ARG A 401 -16.84 7.82 1.87
CA ARG A 401 -15.39 7.60 1.96
C ARG A 401 -14.66 8.85 2.44
N ASN A 402 -14.96 10.02 1.85
CA ASN A 402 -14.39 11.30 2.31
C ASN A 402 -14.76 11.63 3.76
N ALA A 403 -16.00 11.33 4.17
CA ALA A 403 -16.43 11.54 5.56
C ALA A 403 -15.66 10.62 6.52
N MET A 404 -15.44 9.35 6.15
CA MET A 404 -14.68 8.40 6.98
C MET A 404 -13.19 8.72 6.98
N GLU A 405 -12.60 9.18 5.86
CA GLU A 405 -11.23 9.69 5.85
C GLU A 405 -11.07 10.89 6.80
N ASN A 406 -11.99 11.85 6.76
CA ASN A 406 -11.99 12.97 7.70
C ASN A 406 -12.16 12.50 9.15
N LYS A 407 -13.07 11.53 9.39
CA LYS A 407 -13.26 10.94 10.71
C LYS A 407 -11.98 10.24 11.20
N LEU A 408 -11.28 9.51 10.31
CA LEU A 408 -9.97 8.94 10.63
C LEU A 408 -8.95 10.02 10.97
N ARG A 409 -8.92 11.15 10.25
CA ARG A 409 -7.98 12.26 10.51
C ARG A 409 -8.22 12.99 11.83
N THR A 410 -9.45 12.99 12.31
CA THR A 410 -9.89 13.85 13.41
C THR A 410 -10.44 13.09 14.61
N GLY A 411 -10.47 11.75 14.57
CA GLY A 411 -11.13 10.93 15.59
C GLY A 411 -10.19 10.34 16.64
N GLY A 412 -8.90 10.63 16.60
CA GLY A 412 -7.95 10.14 17.60
C GLY A 412 -7.77 8.62 17.59
N TYR A 413 -7.90 7.99 16.42
CA TYR A 413 -7.75 6.54 16.29
C TYR A 413 -6.29 6.09 16.42
N HIS A 414 -6.10 4.92 16.99
CA HIS A 414 -4.82 4.20 16.99
C HIS A 414 -4.96 2.99 16.07
N VAL A 415 -4.32 3.06 14.90
CA VAL A 415 -4.36 2.02 13.87
C VAL A 415 -3.06 1.22 13.90
N GLN A 416 -3.15 -0.07 14.15
CA GLN A 416 -2.02 -1.00 14.07
C GLN A 416 -2.05 -1.73 12.74
N LEU A 417 -0.96 -1.61 11.97
CA LEU A 417 -0.81 -2.22 10.66
C LEU A 417 -0.04 -3.55 10.75
N ALA A 418 -0.22 -4.41 9.75
CA ALA A 418 0.50 -5.67 9.60
C ALA A 418 1.91 -5.51 9.01
N ILE A 419 2.29 -4.32 8.58
CA ILE A 419 3.59 -4.03 7.97
C ILE A 419 4.74 -4.46 8.87
N ASP A 420 5.70 -5.17 8.28
CA ASP A 420 7.04 -5.34 8.84
C ASP A 420 7.98 -4.31 8.19
N THR A 421 8.36 -3.30 8.92
CA THR A 421 9.16 -2.17 8.40
C THR A 421 10.55 -2.61 7.93
N SER A 422 11.10 -3.70 8.44
CA SER A 422 12.36 -4.28 7.98
C SER A 422 12.19 -4.96 6.62
N ILE A 423 11.12 -5.75 6.45
CA ILE A 423 10.78 -6.39 5.17
C ILE A 423 10.45 -5.31 4.13
N GLN A 424 9.60 -4.35 4.48
CA GLN A 424 9.21 -3.23 3.60
C GLN A 424 10.44 -2.47 3.09
N SER A 425 11.31 -2.02 4.00
CA SER A 425 12.53 -1.29 3.66
C SER A 425 13.48 -2.15 2.81
N THR A 426 13.59 -3.46 3.11
CA THR A 426 14.43 -4.38 2.34
C THR A 426 13.96 -4.48 0.88
N VAL A 427 12.65 -4.53 0.65
CA VAL A 427 12.07 -4.57 -0.70
C VAL A 427 12.28 -3.22 -1.39
N GLU A 428 11.92 -2.10 -0.75
CA GLU A 428 12.13 -0.74 -1.30
C GLU A 428 13.58 -0.50 -1.70
N ASP A 429 14.53 -0.72 -0.78
CA ASP A 429 15.96 -0.54 -1.03
C ASP A 429 16.49 -1.44 -2.16
N THR A 430 15.95 -2.66 -2.25
CA THR A 430 16.38 -3.57 -3.31
C THR A 430 15.86 -3.14 -4.67
N LEU A 431 14.59 -2.73 -4.77
CA LEU A 431 14.02 -2.23 -6.02
C LEU A 431 14.73 -0.94 -6.46
N GLU A 432 14.90 0.01 -5.56
CA GLU A 432 15.53 1.30 -5.85
C GLU A 432 16.98 1.16 -6.32
N ASN A 433 17.75 0.30 -5.64
CA ASN A 433 19.18 0.12 -5.92
C ASN A 433 19.48 -0.99 -6.94
N TRP A 434 18.45 -1.60 -7.56
CA TRP A 434 18.65 -2.66 -8.55
C TRP A 434 19.20 -2.08 -9.86
N THR A 435 20.39 -2.51 -10.24
CA THR A 435 21.09 -1.98 -11.42
C THR A 435 20.79 -2.76 -12.72
N ASN A 436 20.22 -3.98 -12.59
CA ASN A 436 20.01 -4.88 -13.72
C ASN A 436 18.56 -4.86 -14.23
N TYR A 437 17.89 -3.72 -14.18
CA TYR A 437 16.59 -3.57 -14.84
C TYR A 437 16.73 -3.82 -16.34
N PRO A 438 15.77 -4.53 -16.97
CA PRO A 438 15.79 -4.73 -18.40
C PRO A 438 15.71 -3.38 -19.13
N SER A 439 16.47 -3.23 -20.21
CA SER A 439 16.32 -2.06 -21.07
C SER A 439 14.98 -2.12 -21.82
N LEU A 440 14.46 -0.96 -22.20
CA LEU A 440 13.33 -0.89 -23.10
C LEU A 440 13.79 -1.18 -24.54
N ARG A 441 12.88 -1.69 -25.38
CA ARG A 441 13.16 -1.97 -26.79
C ARG A 441 13.43 -0.68 -27.55
N ASP A 442 12.63 0.35 -27.26
CA ASP A 442 12.88 1.73 -27.71
C ASP A 442 13.47 2.55 -26.53
N PRO A 443 14.71 3.07 -26.68
CA PRO A 443 15.29 3.91 -25.64
C PRO A 443 14.53 5.23 -25.38
N ALA A 444 13.70 5.68 -26.32
CA ALA A 444 12.87 6.89 -26.13
C ALA A 444 11.77 6.69 -25.07
N ASP A 445 11.35 5.46 -24.83
CA ASP A 445 10.35 5.12 -23.82
C ASP A 445 10.92 5.12 -22.39
N LYS A 446 12.22 5.43 -22.16
CA LYS A 446 12.87 5.35 -20.84
C LYS A 446 12.32 6.32 -19.82
N VAL A 447 11.77 7.44 -20.24
CA VAL A 447 11.16 8.45 -19.37
C VAL A 447 9.73 8.69 -19.86
N TYR A 448 8.79 8.38 -19.01
CA TYR A 448 7.39 8.68 -19.23
C TYR A 448 7.03 9.99 -18.55
N ARG A 449 6.33 10.88 -19.26
CA ARG A 449 5.94 12.20 -18.76
C ARG A 449 4.44 12.30 -18.63
N THR A 450 3.95 12.47 -17.42
CA THR A 450 2.54 12.78 -17.15
C THR A 450 2.40 14.28 -16.96
N ARG A 451 1.47 14.90 -17.68
CA ARG A 451 1.18 16.33 -17.54
C ARG A 451 0.24 16.56 -16.38
N ASN A 452 0.64 17.41 -15.44
CA ASN A 452 -0.16 17.83 -14.30
C ASN A 452 -1.17 18.92 -14.69
N SER A 453 -2.17 19.13 -13.83
CA SER A 453 -3.20 20.16 -14.03
C SER A 453 -2.65 21.59 -14.07
N ASP A 454 -1.52 21.83 -13.38
CA ASP A 454 -0.80 23.11 -13.38
C ASP A 454 0.13 23.33 -14.60
N GLY A 455 0.17 22.34 -15.52
CA GLY A 455 1.01 22.37 -16.72
C GLY A 455 2.44 21.88 -16.53
N THR A 456 2.84 21.50 -15.34
CA THR A 456 4.13 20.81 -15.06
C THR A 456 4.08 19.35 -15.54
N TYR A 457 5.23 18.69 -15.50
CA TYR A 457 5.34 17.28 -15.89
C TYR A 457 6.01 16.49 -14.77
N ASP A 458 5.37 15.37 -14.39
CA ASP A 458 6.01 14.33 -13.61
C ASP A 458 6.77 13.39 -14.53
N GLU A 459 8.02 13.08 -14.20
CA GLU A 459 8.86 12.16 -14.96
C GLU A 459 8.98 10.83 -14.22
N THR A 460 8.48 9.76 -14.86
CA THR A 460 8.64 8.39 -14.35
C THR A 460 9.74 7.69 -15.13
N VAL A 461 10.74 7.18 -14.41
CA VAL A 461 11.85 6.43 -15.03
C VAL A 461 11.42 4.97 -15.25
N GLU A 462 11.42 4.56 -16.50
CA GLU A 462 11.02 3.22 -16.92
C GLU A 462 12.24 2.29 -17.16
N PRO A 463 12.08 0.97 -17.02
CA PRO A 463 10.88 0.26 -16.57
C PRO A 463 10.65 0.41 -15.09
N GLN A 464 9.39 0.29 -14.68
CA GLN A 464 8.93 0.25 -13.30
C GLN A 464 8.95 -1.16 -12.71
N ALA A 465 8.78 -1.26 -11.40
CA ALA A 465 8.66 -2.52 -10.69
C ALA A 465 7.70 -2.38 -9.51
N ALA A 466 7.01 -3.46 -9.17
CA ALA A 466 6.16 -3.53 -7.98
C ALA A 466 6.25 -4.91 -7.34
N ALA A 467 6.25 -4.95 -6.01
CA ALA A 467 6.39 -6.19 -5.25
C ALA A 467 5.48 -6.20 -4.00
N VAL A 468 5.02 -7.40 -3.65
CA VAL A 468 4.23 -7.66 -2.43
C VAL A 468 4.83 -8.86 -1.70
N VAL A 469 4.83 -8.81 -0.38
CA VAL A 469 5.19 -9.92 0.51
C VAL A 469 4.06 -10.16 1.49
N VAL A 470 3.55 -11.39 1.54
CA VAL A 470 2.46 -11.82 2.42
C VAL A 470 2.91 -12.99 3.29
N ASP A 471 2.63 -12.92 4.57
CA ASP A 471 2.66 -14.08 5.45
C ASP A 471 1.37 -14.88 5.21
N TYR A 472 1.46 -15.94 4.41
CA TYR A 472 0.29 -16.74 4.05
C TYR A 472 -0.27 -17.59 5.19
N HIS A 473 0.46 -17.72 6.32
CA HIS A 473 -0.03 -18.43 7.50
C HIS A 473 -1.07 -17.60 8.27
N THR A 474 -0.91 -16.26 8.25
CA THR A 474 -1.77 -15.31 8.96
C THR A 474 -2.62 -14.46 8.02
N GLY A 475 -2.27 -14.37 6.73
CA GLY A 475 -2.84 -13.45 5.77
C GLY A 475 -2.29 -12.02 5.89
N GLU A 476 -1.35 -11.78 6.79
CA GLU A 476 -0.80 -10.45 7.02
C GLU A 476 0.06 -10.00 5.84
N ILE A 477 -0.20 -8.81 5.33
CA ILE A 477 0.61 -8.17 4.31
C ILE A 477 1.83 -7.55 4.98
N LYS A 478 3.02 -8.08 4.71
CA LYS A 478 4.28 -7.63 5.32
C LYS A 478 4.95 -6.49 4.58
N ALA A 479 4.74 -6.42 3.26
CA ALA A 479 5.26 -5.32 2.44
C ALA A 479 4.39 -5.08 1.19
N ILE A 480 4.25 -3.80 0.82
CA ILE A 480 3.68 -3.33 -0.44
C ILE A 480 4.61 -2.27 -1.02
N VAL A 481 5.21 -2.55 -2.16
CA VAL A 481 6.07 -1.61 -2.88
C VAL A 481 5.54 -1.43 -4.29
N GLY A 482 4.91 -0.29 -4.54
CA GLY A 482 4.17 -0.01 -5.79
C GLY A 482 5.00 0.69 -6.87
N SER A 483 6.28 0.95 -6.64
CA SER A 483 7.14 1.56 -7.64
C SER A 483 8.61 1.19 -7.46
N ARG A 484 9.38 1.34 -8.53
CA ARG A 484 10.84 1.11 -8.55
C ARG A 484 11.59 2.07 -7.62
N THR A 485 11.11 3.30 -7.49
CA THR A 485 11.68 4.34 -6.61
C THR A 485 10.68 4.69 -5.53
N ARG A 486 11.15 5.20 -4.41
CA ARG A 486 10.24 5.70 -3.37
C ARG A 486 9.37 6.83 -3.91
N PRO A 487 8.08 6.86 -3.54
CA PRO A 487 7.20 7.96 -3.89
C PRO A 487 7.75 9.31 -3.43
N THR A 488 7.54 10.35 -4.23
CA THR A 488 7.89 11.73 -3.89
C THR A 488 6.67 12.61 -3.63
N ALA A 489 5.47 12.05 -3.79
CA ALA A 489 4.18 12.68 -3.52
C ALA A 489 3.22 11.66 -2.88
N MET A 490 2.14 12.18 -2.28
CA MET A 490 1.04 11.39 -1.74
C MET A 490 0.14 10.86 -2.86
N LYS A 491 -0.54 9.73 -2.59
CA LYS A 491 -1.52 9.12 -3.48
C LYS A 491 -0.97 8.88 -4.90
N THR A 492 0.31 8.47 -4.98
CA THR A 492 0.92 8.05 -6.24
C THR A 492 0.40 6.68 -6.65
N PHE A 493 0.42 6.41 -7.96
CA PHE A 493 -0.05 5.14 -8.52
C PHE A 493 0.70 3.94 -7.93
N ASN A 494 -0.05 3.09 -7.21
CA ASN A 494 0.48 1.92 -6.52
C ASN A 494 0.36 0.67 -7.41
N ARG A 495 1.40 0.39 -8.22
CA ARG A 495 1.40 -0.74 -9.16
C ARG A 495 1.27 -2.11 -8.51
N ALA A 496 1.45 -2.20 -7.20
CA ALA A 496 1.30 -3.46 -6.47
C ALA A 496 -0.17 -3.89 -6.32
N VAL A 497 -1.10 -2.94 -6.35
CA VAL A 497 -2.54 -3.15 -6.08
C VAL A 497 -3.47 -2.58 -7.15
N ASP A 498 -3.05 -1.52 -7.87
CA ASP A 498 -3.91 -0.81 -8.83
C ASP A 498 -3.63 -1.21 -10.29
N MET A 499 -2.52 -1.92 -10.55
CA MET A 499 -2.08 -2.20 -11.91
C MET A 499 -2.67 -3.51 -12.45
N THR A 500 -3.34 -3.43 -13.59
CA THR A 500 -3.96 -4.55 -14.29
C THR A 500 -3.15 -4.96 -15.53
N MET A 501 -1.93 -5.48 -15.33
CA MET A 501 -1.06 -5.91 -16.42
C MET A 501 -1.05 -7.44 -16.60
N PRO A 502 -0.98 -7.93 -17.86
CA PRO A 502 -0.93 -9.35 -18.13
C PRO A 502 0.19 -10.06 -17.36
N VAL A 503 -0.17 -11.09 -16.60
CA VAL A 503 0.78 -11.83 -15.74
C VAL A 503 1.55 -12.92 -16.50
N GLY A 504 1.16 -13.20 -17.76
CA GLY A 504 1.78 -14.24 -18.57
C GLY A 504 1.69 -15.62 -17.93
N SER A 505 2.66 -16.45 -18.22
CA SER A 505 2.68 -17.85 -17.75
C SER A 505 2.69 -18.04 -16.23
N SER A 506 2.77 -16.98 -15.42
CA SER A 506 2.66 -17.11 -13.96
C SER A 506 1.24 -17.44 -13.48
N ILE A 507 0.22 -17.26 -14.33
CA ILE A 507 -1.16 -17.68 -14.07
C ILE A 507 -1.33 -19.21 -14.07
N LYS A 508 -0.53 -19.94 -14.86
CA LYS A 508 -0.72 -21.38 -15.14
C LYS A 508 -0.91 -22.24 -13.89
N PRO A 509 -0.13 -22.09 -12.81
CA PRO A 509 -0.34 -22.88 -11.60
C PRO A 509 -1.74 -22.74 -11.01
N ILE A 510 -2.28 -21.51 -10.98
CA ILE A 510 -3.51 -21.18 -10.27
C ILE A 510 -4.77 -21.34 -11.15
N ALA A 511 -4.66 -21.10 -12.46
CA ALA A 511 -5.79 -21.17 -13.38
C ALA A 511 -5.91 -22.51 -14.12
N VAL A 512 -4.81 -23.28 -14.23
CA VAL A 512 -4.80 -24.51 -15.03
C VAL A 512 -4.41 -25.73 -14.19
N TYR A 513 -3.20 -25.75 -13.63
CA TYR A 513 -2.64 -26.99 -13.07
C TYR A 513 -3.22 -27.36 -11.70
N ALA A 514 -3.42 -26.41 -10.80
CA ALA A 514 -4.10 -26.69 -9.52
C ALA A 514 -5.57 -27.08 -9.72
N PRO A 515 -6.36 -26.34 -10.53
CA PRO A 515 -7.71 -26.78 -10.91
C PRO A 515 -7.74 -28.16 -11.57
N ALA A 516 -6.84 -28.48 -12.51
CA ALA A 516 -6.81 -29.78 -13.15
C ALA A 516 -6.59 -30.91 -12.14
N ILE A 517 -5.65 -30.73 -11.21
CA ILE A 517 -5.34 -31.71 -10.16
C ILE A 517 -6.50 -31.84 -9.16
N GLU A 518 -7.15 -30.74 -8.79
CA GLU A 518 -8.31 -30.79 -7.91
C GLU A 518 -9.49 -31.54 -8.54
N LEU A 519 -9.67 -31.39 -9.86
CA LEU A 519 -10.70 -32.11 -10.64
C LEU A 519 -10.34 -33.58 -10.99
N GLY A 520 -9.22 -34.11 -10.46
CA GLY A 520 -8.89 -35.53 -10.53
C GLY A 520 -7.68 -35.89 -11.40
N ALA A 521 -7.02 -34.87 -12.00
CA ALA A 521 -5.74 -35.14 -12.68
C ALA A 521 -4.61 -35.37 -11.64
N SER A 522 -3.45 -35.74 -12.15
CA SER A 522 -2.21 -35.97 -11.39
C SER A 522 -1.05 -35.25 -12.07
N PRO A 523 0.04 -34.96 -11.38
CA PRO A 523 1.28 -34.51 -12.00
C PRO A 523 1.77 -35.44 -13.15
N ALA A 524 1.43 -36.74 -13.12
CA ALA A 524 1.70 -37.72 -14.16
C ALA A 524 0.67 -37.77 -15.30
N SER A 525 -0.45 -37.08 -15.21
CA SER A 525 -1.43 -36.99 -16.29
C SER A 525 -0.83 -36.42 -17.55
N ILE A 526 -1.15 -37.01 -18.69
CA ILE A 526 -0.53 -36.72 -19.97
C ILE A 526 -1.31 -35.68 -20.75
N VAL A 527 -0.60 -34.74 -21.34
CA VAL A 527 -1.09 -33.76 -22.31
C VAL A 527 -0.24 -33.84 -23.57
N MET A 528 -0.86 -33.51 -24.72
CA MET A 528 -0.22 -33.58 -26.02
C MET A 528 0.36 -32.20 -26.37
N ASN A 529 1.65 -31.98 -26.13
CA ASN A 529 2.34 -30.77 -26.54
C ASN A 529 2.77 -30.92 -28.00
N MET A 530 1.82 -30.85 -28.90
CA MET A 530 1.98 -31.02 -30.34
C MET A 530 1.22 -29.93 -31.10
N PRO A 531 1.61 -29.56 -32.33
CA PRO A 531 0.90 -28.58 -33.14
C PRO A 531 -0.38 -29.16 -33.75
N LEU A 532 -1.33 -29.56 -32.88
CA LEU A 532 -2.65 -30.08 -33.23
C LEU A 532 -3.75 -29.11 -32.76
N PRO A 533 -4.85 -28.99 -33.53
CA PRO A 533 -6.03 -28.23 -33.11
C PRO A 533 -6.57 -28.69 -31.76
N ILE A 534 -6.75 -27.74 -30.86
CA ILE A 534 -7.35 -27.97 -29.55
C ILE A 534 -8.81 -27.50 -29.64
N SER A 535 -9.74 -28.40 -29.38
CA SER A 535 -11.17 -28.10 -29.44
C SER A 535 -11.54 -26.94 -28.55
N GLY A 536 -12.20 -25.90 -29.14
CA GLY A 536 -12.56 -24.66 -28.43
C GLY A 536 -11.45 -23.61 -28.32
N TRP A 537 -10.20 -23.91 -28.67
CA TRP A 537 -9.15 -22.94 -28.80
C TRP A 537 -9.18 -22.30 -30.18
N ARG A 538 -9.77 -21.10 -30.28
CA ARG A 538 -10.00 -20.45 -31.56
C ARG A 538 -8.81 -19.63 -32.02
N GLY A 539 -8.35 -19.87 -33.26
CA GLY A 539 -7.40 -19.00 -33.94
C GLY A 539 -8.06 -17.74 -34.51
N SER A 540 -7.25 -16.85 -35.07
CA SER A 540 -7.73 -15.59 -35.68
C SER A 540 -8.72 -15.79 -36.82
N ASN A 541 -8.70 -16.95 -37.46
CA ASN A 541 -9.64 -17.36 -38.53
C ASN A 541 -10.95 -18.00 -37.98
N GLY A 542 -11.13 -18.06 -36.66
CA GLY A 542 -12.29 -18.68 -36.01
C GLY A 542 -12.30 -20.21 -36.01
N GLN A 543 -11.25 -20.87 -36.54
CA GLN A 543 -11.10 -22.31 -36.52
C GLN A 543 -10.34 -22.77 -35.27
N ASP A 544 -10.49 -24.04 -34.89
CA ASP A 544 -9.70 -24.63 -33.82
C ASP A 544 -8.20 -24.59 -34.18
N SER A 545 -7.36 -24.20 -33.24
CA SER A 545 -5.95 -23.94 -33.42
C SER A 545 -5.17 -24.34 -32.16
N TRP A 546 -3.95 -23.92 -32.01
CA TRP A 546 -3.11 -24.12 -30.81
C TRP A 546 -2.15 -22.94 -30.61
N PRO A 547 -1.77 -22.64 -29.36
CA PRO A 547 -0.73 -21.64 -29.11
C PRO A 547 0.66 -22.20 -29.40
N ARG A 548 1.57 -21.32 -29.88
CA ARG A 548 2.98 -21.68 -30.01
C ARG A 548 3.70 -21.66 -28.65
N ASN A 549 4.67 -22.57 -28.47
CA ASN A 549 5.57 -22.49 -27.35
C ASN A 549 6.56 -21.33 -27.49
N TYR A 550 7.15 -20.89 -26.36
CA TYR A 550 8.17 -19.84 -26.37
C TYR A 550 9.38 -20.31 -27.21
N GLY A 551 9.87 -19.45 -28.10
CA GLY A 551 10.98 -19.77 -28.97
C GLY A 551 10.58 -20.37 -30.33
N GLY A 552 9.28 -20.55 -30.63
CA GLY A 552 8.78 -20.92 -31.96
C GLY A 552 8.12 -22.28 -32.05
N SER A 553 8.62 -23.16 -32.91
CA SER A 553 7.97 -24.42 -33.33
C SER A 553 8.46 -25.66 -32.57
N SER A 554 9.14 -25.54 -31.45
CA SER A 554 9.55 -26.72 -30.66
C SER A 554 8.42 -27.24 -29.80
N TYR A 555 8.01 -28.48 -30.00
CA TYR A 555 6.99 -29.19 -29.23
C TYR A 555 7.58 -30.45 -28.61
N ALA A 556 7.06 -30.87 -27.46
CA ALA A 556 7.64 -31.98 -26.70
C ALA A 556 6.94 -33.33 -26.94
N GLY A 557 5.90 -33.37 -27.78
CA GLY A 557 5.05 -34.55 -27.92
C GLY A 557 4.20 -34.81 -26.67
N PRO A 558 3.83 -36.06 -26.37
CA PRO A 558 3.22 -36.44 -25.10
C PRO A 558 4.11 -36.05 -23.92
N GLU A 559 3.53 -35.35 -22.95
CA GLU A 559 4.27 -34.99 -21.71
C GLU A 559 3.35 -34.91 -20.51
N THR A 560 3.92 -35.03 -19.31
CA THR A 560 3.19 -34.94 -18.05
C THR A 560 2.87 -33.48 -17.71
N LEU A 561 1.79 -33.27 -16.93
CA LEU A 561 1.46 -31.94 -16.39
C LEU A 561 2.65 -31.33 -15.64
N ARG A 562 3.42 -32.15 -14.88
CA ARG A 562 4.64 -31.73 -14.21
C ARG A 562 5.66 -31.13 -15.19
N LYS A 563 6.01 -31.88 -16.23
CA LYS A 563 6.99 -31.44 -17.22
C LYS A 563 6.52 -30.20 -17.96
N ALA A 564 5.25 -30.15 -18.31
CA ALA A 564 4.60 -28.99 -18.95
C ALA A 564 4.68 -27.72 -18.09
N LEU A 565 4.38 -27.82 -16.78
CA LEU A 565 4.49 -26.70 -15.82
C LEU A 565 5.92 -26.24 -15.63
N VAL A 566 6.85 -27.21 -15.40
CA VAL A 566 8.28 -26.93 -15.13
C VAL A 566 8.93 -26.18 -16.29
N ASN A 567 8.62 -26.56 -17.53
CA ASN A 567 9.13 -25.93 -18.75
C ASN A 567 8.23 -24.79 -19.27
N SER A 568 7.06 -24.60 -18.64
CA SER A 568 6.11 -23.54 -19.00
C SER A 568 5.55 -23.62 -20.44
N HIS A 569 5.33 -24.86 -20.96
CA HIS A 569 4.82 -25.03 -22.32
C HIS A 569 3.41 -24.47 -22.50
N ASN A 570 3.20 -23.72 -23.59
CA ASN A 570 1.94 -23.04 -23.85
C ASN A 570 0.86 -23.98 -24.39
N THR A 571 1.22 -24.81 -25.37
CA THR A 571 0.31 -25.77 -25.99
C THR A 571 -0.24 -26.75 -24.97
N ALA A 572 0.64 -27.26 -24.10
CA ALA A 572 0.25 -28.18 -23.02
C ALA A 572 -0.69 -27.52 -22.00
N ALA A 573 -0.44 -26.25 -21.64
CA ALA A 573 -1.30 -25.51 -20.73
C ALA A 573 -2.69 -25.24 -21.35
N ALA A 574 -2.74 -24.85 -22.63
CA ALA A 574 -3.99 -24.68 -23.35
C ALA A 574 -4.79 -25.98 -23.43
N GLN A 575 -4.12 -27.09 -23.76
CA GLN A 575 -4.79 -28.39 -23.80
C GLN A 575 -5.30 -28.78 -22.41
N ALA A 576 -4.48 -28.66 -21.35
CA ALA A 576 -4.90 -28.98 -19.99
C ALA A 576 -6.12 -28.15 -19.56
N LEU A 577 -6.14 -26.85 -19.85
CA LEU A 577 -7.30 -25.99 -19.60
C LEU A 577 -8.55 -26.52 -20.31
N MET A 578 -8.45 -26.77 -21.63
CA MET A 578 -9.60 -27.12 -22.44
C MET A 578 -10.12 -28.54 -22.20
N THR A 579 -9.23 -29.49 -21.81
CA THR A 579 -9.62 -30.91 -21.69
C THR A 579 -9.80 -31.39 -20.24
N LEU A 580 -9.12 -30.73 -19.27
CA LEU A 580 -9.13 -31.20 -17.88
C LEU A 580 -9.84 -30.24 -16.93
N VAL A 581 -9.95 -28.94 -17.26
CA VAL A 581 -10.50 -27.93 -16.37
C VAL A 581 -11.79 -27.34 -16.91
N GLY A 582 -11.75 -26.77 -18.08
CA GLY A 582 -12.79 -25.90 -18.64
C GLY A 582 -12.64 -24.46 -18.15
N VAL A 583 -13.15 -23.52 -18.97
CA VAL A 583 -13.07 -22.08 -18.70
C VAL A 583 -13.80 -21.71 -17.40
N ASP A 584 -15.05 -22.18 -17.25
CA ASP A 584 -15.90 -21.81 -16.11
C ASP A 584 -15.32 -22.27 -14.76
N ASN A 585 -14.79 -23.50 -14.70
CA ASN A 585 -14.13 -24.00 -13.49
C ASN A 585 -12.87 -23.19 -13.17
N SER A 586 -12.07 -22.85 -14.18
CA SER A 586 -10.86 -22.03 -13.99
C SER A 586 -11.21 -20.67 -13.38
N VAL A 587 -12.24 -19.98 -13.89
CA VAL A 587 -12.73 -18.72 -13.35
C VAL A 587 -13.24 -18.90 -11.92
N ALA A 588 -14.01 -19.94 -11.64
CA ALA A 588 -14.53 -20.21 -10.30
C ALA A 588 -13.40 -20.41 -9.26
N PHE A 589 -12.33 -21.11 -9.63
CA PHE A 589 -11.16 -21.24 -8.75
C PHE A 589 -10.43 -19.92 -8.54
N LEU A 590 -10.30 -19.06 -9.56
CA LEU A 590 -9.71 -17.73 -9.42
C LEU A 590 -10.54 -16.84 -8.48
N HIS A 591 -11.87 -16.84 -8.61
CA HIS A 591 -12.77 -16.16 -7.68
C HIS A 591 -12.59 -16.65 -6.24
N ALA A 592 -12.50 -17.97 -6.05
CA ALA A 592 -12.26 -18.55 -4.73
C ALA A 592 -10.88 -18.16 -4.14
N MET A 593 -9.95 -17.64 -4.93
CA MET A 593 -8.66 -17.08 -4.48
C MET A 593 -8.68 -15.57 -4.32
N GLY A 594 -9.85 -14.91 -4.39
CA GLY A 594 -10.01 -13.47 -4.22
C GLY A 594 -9.66 -12.64 -5.46
N ILE A 595 -9.67 -13.24 -6.66
CA ILE A 595 -9.47 -12.54 -7.92
C ILE A 595 -10.83 -12.32 -8.58
N ASP A 596 -11.23 -11.09 -8.78
CA ASP A 596 -12.54 -10.71 -9.31
C ASP A 596 -12.59 -10.65 -10.84
N ASP A 597 -13.81 -10.49 -11.40
CA ASP A 597 -14.04 -10.42 -12.84
C ASP A 597 -13.30 -9.26 -13.54
N ALA A 598 -13.02 -8.17 -12.83
CA ALA A 598 -12.30 -7.03 -13.41
C ALA A 598 -10.85 -7.37 -13.78
N HIS A 599 -10.30 -8.42 -13.15
CA HIS A 599 -8.92 -8.87 -13.34
C HIS A 599 -8.79 -10.14 -14.19
N ILE A 600 -9.91 -10.82 -14.49
CA ILE A 600 -9.93 -12.10 -15.21
C ILE A 600 -10.30 -11.86 -16.67
N ASP A 601 -9.40 -12.21 -17.58
CA ASP A 601 -9.75 -12.48 -18.97
C ASP A 601 -10.27 -13.92 -19.08
N ALA A 602 -11.61 -14.08 -19.04
CA ALA A 602 -12.28 -15.37 -19.04
C ALA A 602 -12.27 -16.06 -20.43
N THR A 603 -11.17 -15.94 -21.15
CA THR A 603 -10.91 -16.62 -22.41
C THR A 603 -9.92 -17.76 -22.23
N PRO A 604 -9.91 -18.78 -23.11
CA PRO A 604 -8.85 -19.81 -23.07
C PRO A 604 -7.44 -19.22 -23.11
N PHE A 605 -7.24 -18.13 -23.83
CA PHE A 605 -5.97 -17.42 -23.91
C PHE A 605 -5.66 -16.72 -22.58
N GLY A 606 -6.62 -16.00 -21.99
CA GLY A 606 -6.48 -15.29 -20.73
C GLY A 606 -6.08 -16.22 -19.59
N LEU A 607 -6.74 -17.37 -19.49
CA LEU A 607 -6.57 -18.30 -18.39
C LEU A 607 -5.34 -19.20 -18.52
N SER A 608 -4.92 -19.59 -19.76
CA SER A 608 -3.79 -20.49 -19.93
C SER A 608 -2.47 -19.82 -20.27
N LEU A 609 -2.51 -18.59 -20.84
CA LEU A 609 -1.31 -17.86 -21.25
C LEU A 609 -1.12 -16.54 -20.50
N GLY A 610 -2.15 -16.07 -19.76
CA GLY A 610 -2.07 -14.95 -18.82
C GLY A 610 -2.16 -13.59 -19.44
N SER A 611 -3.14 -13.36 -20.35
CA SER A 611 -3.58 -12.01 -20.70
C SER A 611 -4.42 -11.36 -19.58
N SER A 612 -4.87 -12.13 -18.61
CA SER A 612 -5.52 -11.61 -17.39
C SER A 612 -4.65 -10.58 -16.68
N GLY A 613 -5.26 -9.48 -16.27
CA GLY A 613 -4.60 -8.35 -15.61
C GLY A 613 -4.59 -8.47 -14.09
N ILE A 614 -3.96 -9.51 -13.57
CA ILE A 614 -3.95 -9.80 -12.11
C ILE A 614 -2.82 -9.00 -11.44
N THR A 615 -3.13 -8.33 -10.33
CA THR A 615 -2.16 -7.49 -9.61
C THR A 615 -1.09 -8.32 -8.89
N PRO A 616 0.09 -7.74 -8.59
CA PRO A 616 1.09 -8.39 -7.72
C PRO A 616 0.52 -8.83 -6.37
N MET A 617 -0.39 -8.05 -5.77
CA MET A 617 -1.08 -8.42 -4.52
C MET A 617 -1.89 -9.71 -4.70
N GLN A 618 -2.77 -9.76 -5.67
CA GLN A 618 -3.61 -10.94 -5.94
C GLN A 618 -2.77 -12.17 -6.28
N MET A 619 -1.67 -12.00 -7.03
CA MET A 619 -0.74 -13.09 -7.33
C MET A 619 -0.01 -13.61 -6.10
N ALA A 620 0.42 -12.72 -5.19
CA ALA A 620 1.06 -13.15 -3.93
C ALA A 620 0.09 -13.93 -3.05
N VAL A 621 -1.16 -13.47 -2.95
CA VAL A 621 -2.23 -14.15 -2.19
C VAL A 621 -2.57 -15.51 -2.81
N ALA A 622 -2.78 -15.59 -4.13
CA ALA A 622 -3.13 -16.84 -4.81
C ALA A 622 -2.03 -17.91 -4.70
N PHE A 623 -0.74 -17.51 -4.77
CA PHE A 623 0.37 -18.43 -4.48
C PHE A 623 0.41 -18.78 -2.98
N GLY A 624 0.02 -17.86 -2.11
CA GLY A 624 -0.16 -18.11 -0.68
C GLY A 624 -1.20 -19.20 -0.40
N VAL A 625 -2.29 -19.27 -1.17
CA VAL A 625 -3.31 -20.35 -1.06
C VAL A 625 -2.67 -21.73 -1.25
N LEU A 626 -1.79 -21.87 -2.25
CA LEU A 626 -1.09 -23.14 -2.49
C LEU A 626 -0.12 -23.46 -1.34
N ALA A 627 0.60 -22.46 -0.84
CA ALA A 627 1.53 -22.61 0.27
C ALA A 627 0.83 -22.89 1.61
N ASN A 628 -0.41 -22.45 1.77
CA ASN A 628 -1.26 -22.64 2.95
C ASN A 628 -2.12 -23.91 2.86
N GLY A 629 -1.67 -24.93 2.17
CA GLY A 629 -2.40 -26.20 2.04
C GLY A 629 -3.75 -26.10 1.33
N GLY A 630 -3.92 -25.14 0.42
CA GLY A 630 -5.13 -24.92 -0.36
C GLY A 630 -6.19 -24.05 0.33
N VAL A 631 -5.83 -23.36 1.40
CA VAL A 631 -6.74 -22.48 2.14
C VAL A 631 -6.50 -21.04 1.74
N TYR A 632 -7.53 -20.37 1.24
CA TYR A 632 -7.58 -18.92 1.10
C TYR A 632 -7.70 -18.29 2.47
N GLN A 633 -6.92 -17.27 2.68
CA GLN A 633 -6.99 -16.38 3.83
C GLN A 633 -6.95 -14.96 3.32
N GLN A 634 -7.98 -14.18 3.64
CA GLN A 634 -8.08 -12.80 3.18
C GLN A 634 -6.84 -12.01 3.60
N PRO A 635 -6.19 -11.31 2.67
CA PRO A 635 -5.06 -10.45 3.03
C PRO A 635 -5.54 -9.30 3.89
N ILE A 636 -4.79 -8.98 4.96
CA ILE A 636 -5.06 -7.86 5.86
C ILE A 636 -3.84 -6.97 6.00
N SER A 637 -4.01 -5.66 5.88
CA SER A 637 -3.01 -4.65 6.20
C SER A 637 -3.24 -4.02 7.57
N VAL A 638 -4.47 -4.14 8.13
CA VAL A 638 -4.88 -3.57 9.41
C VAL A 638 -5.07 -4.69 10.44
N LEU A 639 -4.22 -4.72 11.47
CA LEU A 639 -4.33 -5.68 12.58
C LEU A 639 -5.38 -5.27 13.59
N GLY A 640 -5.50 -3.97 13.86
CA GLY A 640 -6.45 -3.48 14.83
C GLY A 640 -6.65 -1.98 14.78
N ILE A 641 -7.82 -1.54 15.23
CA ILE A 641 -8.17 -0.14 15.40
C ILE A 641 -8.69 0.04 16.82
N SER A 642 -8.11 0.99 17.55
CA SER A 642 -8.64 1.46 18.83
C SER A 642 -9.08 2.92 18.72
N ASP A 643 -10.09 3.31 19.49
CA ASP A 643 -10.50 4.69 19.61
C ASP A 643 -9.56 5.50 20.53
N SER A 644 -9.82 6.81 20.67
CA SER A 644 -9.03 7.71 21.50
C SER A 644 -8.99 7.35 23.00
N THR A 645 -9.87 6.47 23.46
CA THR A 645 -9.88 5.95 24.83
C THR A 645 -9.03 4.69 25.00
N GLY A 646 -8.53 4.12 23.91
CA GLY A 646 -7.80 2.85 23.86
C GLY A 646 -8.72 1.63 23.74
N LYS A 647 -10.02 1.82 23.56
CA LYS A 647 -10.96 0.72 23.34
C LYS A 647 -10.79 0.18 21.92
N VAL A 648 -10.55 -1.14 21.81
CA VAL A 648 -10.49 -1.82 20.53
C VAL A 648 -11.90 -1.80 19.87
N ILE A 649 -12.01 -1.26 18.66
CA ILE A 649 -13.23 -1.21 17.87
C ILE A 649 -13.20 -2.15 16.67
N TRP A 650 -12.00 -2.62 16.28
CA TRP A 650 -11.79 -3.59 15.20
C TRP A 650 -10.60 -4.50 15.50
N ASP A 651 -10.74 -5.78 15.21
CA ASP A 651 -9.68 -6.79 15.27
C ASP A 651 -9.65 -7.53 13.92
N GLY A 652 -8.59 -7.30 13.13
CA GLY A 652 -8.46 -7.80 11.77
C GLY A 652 -8.49 -9.32 11.68
N HIS A 653 -7.83 -10.03 12.59
CA HIS A 653 -7.81 -11.48 12.58
C HIS A 653 -9.16 -12.12 12.91
N GLN A 654 -10.00 -11.45 13.73
CA GLN A 654 -11.33 -11.96 14.06
C GLN A 654 -12.32 -11.77 12.90
N GLN A 655 -12.10 -10.80 12.04
CA GLN A 655 -12.99 -10.47 10.92
C GLN A 655 -12.53 -11.07 9.59
N GLN A 656 -11.32 -11.64 9.56
CA GLN A 656 -10.69 -12.15 8.36
C GLN A 656 -11.43 -13.34 7.77
N GLU A 657 -11.78 -13.28 6.48
CA GLU A 657 -12.39 -14.40 5.75
C GLU A 657 -11.37 -15.51 5.53
N ARG A 658 -11.84 -16.76 5.71
CA ARG A 658 -11.03 -17.96 5.47
C ARG A 658 -11.88 -19.09 4.93
N HIS A 659 -11.44 -19.70 3.82
CA HIS A 659 -12.10 -20.88 3.24
C HIS A 659 -11.14 -21.75 2.44
N ARG A 660 -11.52 -23.00 2.18
CA ARG A 660 -10.72 -23.93 1.39
C ARG A 660 -11.02 -23.80 -0.10
N VAL A 661 -10.00 -23.63 -0.89
CA VAL A 661 -10.04 -23.57 -2.36
C VAL A 661 -9.62 -24.91 -2.96
N PHE A 662 -8.52 -25.48 -2.47
CA PHE A 662 -7.97 -26.76 -2.92
C PHE A 662 -7.82 -27.74 -1.75
N SER A 663 -7.87 -29.03 -2.06
CA SER A 663 -7.47 -30.05 -1.09
C SER A 663 -5.98 -29.95 -0.76
N GLU A 664 -5.60 -30.40 0.41
CA GLU A 664 -4.17 -30.43 0.84
C GLU A 664 -3.32 -31.29 -0.09
N SER A 665 -3.87 -32.38 -0.62
CA SER A 665 -3.22 -33.24 -1.60
C SER A 665 -2.90 -32.50 -2.91
N THR A 666 -3.86 -31.68 -3.40
CA THR A 666 -3.64 -30.83 -4.58
C THR A 666 -2.58 -29.79 -4.32
N ALA A 667 -2.68 -29.05 -3.19
CA ALA A 667 -1.69 -28.05 -2.81
C ALA A 667 -0.27 -28.64 -2.74
N TYR A 668 -0.13 -29.83 -2.10
CA TYR A 668 1.18 -30.52 -2.03
C TYR A 668 1.74 -30.85 -3.41
N MET A 669 0.93 -31.46 -4.29
CA MET A 669 1.36 -31.85 -5.64
C MET A 669 1.78 -30.62 -6.46
N VAL A 670 1.02 -29.54 -6.41
CA VAL A 670 1.33 -28.30 -7.16
C VAL A 670 2.58 -27.61 -6.60
N VAL A 671 2.71 -27.51 -5.28
CA VAL A 671 3.91 -26.97 -4.64
C VAL A 671 5.14 -27.78 -5.01
N ASP A 672 5.04 -29.11 -5.02
CA ASP A 672 6.15 -30.00 -5.43
C ASP A 672 6.56 -29.78 -6.91
N MET A 673 5.58 -29.61 -7.82
CA MET A 673 5.85 -29.21 -9.21
C MET A 673 6.52 -27.85 -9.32
N LEU A 674 6.11 -26.87 -8.50
CA LEU A 674 6.69 -25.51 -8.47
C LEU A 674 8.09 -25.49 -7.85
N LYS A 675 8.37 -26.34 -6.85
CA LYS A 675 9.74 -26.58 -6.35
C LYS A 675 10.64 -27.06 -7.49
N GLN A 676 10.12 -27.97 -8.33
CA GLN A 676 10.89 -28.46 -9.49
C GLN A 676 11.06 -27.36 -10.54
N ALA A 677 10.08 -26.49 -10.78
CA ALA A 677 10.21 -25.36 -11.69
C ALA A 677 11.33 -24.39 -11.25
N VAL A 678 11.57 -24.23 -9.95
CA VAL A 678 12.69 -23.45 -9.41
C VAL A 678 14.00 -24.26 -9.38
N SER A 679 13.96 -25.56 -9.10
CA SER A 679 15.20 -26.36 -9.00
C SER A 679 15.84 -26.68 -10.35
N SER A 680 15.05 -26.90 -11.39
CA SER A 680 15.54 -27.36 -12.71
C SER A 680 14.81 -26.74 -13.92
N GLY A 681 13.76 -25.96 -13.71
CA GLY A 681 12.93 -25.36 -14.77
C GLY A 681 13.20 -23.89 -15.02
N THR A 682 12.16 -23.17 -15.46
CA THR A 682 12.23 -21.75 -15.83
C THR A 682 12.51 -20.80 -14.67
N GLY A 683 12.35 -21.25 -13.42
CA GLY A 683 12.50 -20.44 -12.20
C GLY A 683 13.88 -20.53 -11.53
N THR A 684 14.89 -21.11 -12.16
CA THR A 684 16.19 -21.40 -11.51
C THR A 684 16.91 -20.20 -10.94
N ASN A 685 16.66 -19.01 -11.46
CA ASN A 685 17.23 -17.76 -10.98
C ASN A 685 16.55 -17.21 -9.71
N ALA A 686 15.48 -17.85 -9.24
CA ALA A 686 14.82 -17.50 -7.96
C ALA A 686 15.33 -18.35 -6.77
N LYS A 687 16.32 -19.23 -6.96
CA LYS A 687 16.88 -20.07 -5.88
C LYS A 687 17.47 -19.21 -4.78
N ILE A 688 17.07 -19.47 -3.53
CA ILE A 688 17.66 -18.86 -2.34
C ILE A 688 18.52 -19.91 -1.66
N LYS A 689 19.79 -19.57 -1.40
CA LYS A 689 20.71 -20.51 -0.74
C LYS A 689 20.21 -20.86 0.66
N GLY A 690 20.01 -22.14 0.92
CA GLY A 690 19.60 -22.65 2.23
C GLY A 690 18.10 -22.50 2.49
N GLN A 691 17.27 -22.18 1.49
CA GLN A 691 15.82 -22.10 1.61
C GLN A 691 15.12 -22.93 0.54
N THR A 692 14.00 -23.53 0.90
CA THR A 692 13.08 -24.18 -0.06
C THR A 692 12.25 -23.10 -0.76
N VAL A 693 12.31 -23.09 -2.09
CA VAL A 693 11.57 -22.11 -2.92
C VAL A 693 10.71 -22.87 -3.93
N ALA A 694 9.46 -22.45 -4.06
CA ALA A 694 8.56 -22.86 -5.13
C ALA A 694 8.06 -21.60 -5.84
N GLY A 695 7.91 -21.64 -7.17
CA GLY A 695 7.46 -20.44 -7.88
C GLY A 695 7.38 -20.61 -9.39
N LYS A 696 6.84 -19.59 -10.04
CA LYS A 696 6.59 -19.57 -11.48
C LYS A 696 6.93 -18.23 -12.11
N THR A 697 7.63 -18.29 -13.22
CA THR A 697 7.92 -17.15 -14.08
C THR A 697 6.75 -16.80 -14.99
N GLY A 698 6.51 -15.51 -15.20
CA GLY A 698 5.62 -14.96 -16.20
C GLY A 698 6.39 -14.10 -17.21
N THR A 699 6.04 -14.22 -18.47
CA THR A 699 6.47 -13.33 -19.55
C THR A 699 5.25 -13.12 -20.42
N ASN A 700 4.84 -11.88 -20.59
CA ASN A 700 3.71 -11.58 -21.46
C ASN A 700 4.13 -11.40 -22.91
N SER A 701 3.16 -11.25 -23.82
CA SER A 701 3.39 -11.09 -25.25
C SER A 701 4.31 -9.90 -25.51
N ASP A 702 5.24 -10.06 -26.44
CA ASP A 702 6.21 -9.05 -26.87
C ASP A 702 7.15 -8.53 -25.78
N GLN A 703 7.27 -9.24 -24.67
CA GLN A 703 8.08 -8.85 -23.50
C GLN A 703 7.70 -7.47 -22.92
N LYS A 704 6.42 -7.10 -22.91
CA LYS A 704 5.93 -5.83 -22.35
C LYS A 704 5.87 -5.78 -20.84
N GLY A 705 5.95 -6.96 -20.21
CA GLY A 705 6.06 -7.12 -18.76
C GLY A 705 6.54 -8.52 -18.41
N VAL A 706 7.21 -8.62 -17.26
CA VAL A 706 7.70 -9.88 -16.73
C VAL A 706 7.30 -10.03 -15.28
N PHE A 707 6.98 -11.26 -14.90
CA PHE A 707 6.51 -11.63 -13.56
C PHE A 707 7.35 -12.73 -12.95
N PHE A 708 7.43 -12.73 -11.63
CA PHE A 708 7.75 -13.90 -10.84
C PHE A 708 6.85 -13.93 -9.61
N ALA A 709 6.11 -15.02 -9.41
CA ALA A 709 5.36 -15.28 -8.19
C ALA A 709 5.91 -16.56 -7.55
N GLY A 710 6.19 -16.51 -6.26
CA GLY A 710 6.81 -17.60 -5.55
C GLY A 710 6.55 -17.60 -4.06
N MET A 711 6.96 -18.67 -3.41
CA MET A 711 6.76 -18.91 -1.99
C MET A 711 7.96 -19.63 -1.37
N THR A 712 8.14 -19.41 -0.08
CA THR A 712 9.06 -20.10 0.81
C THR A 712 8.28 -20.72 1.96
N GLY A 713 8.93 -21.34 2.93
CA GLY A 713 8.24 -21.80 4.16
C GLY A 713 7.75 -20.67 5.09
N TYR A 714 7.98 -19.40 4.72
CA TYR A 714 7.62 -18.23 5.52
C TYR A 714 6.63 -17.30 4.82
N TYR A 715 6.89 -16.99 3.55
CA TYR A 715 6.17 -15.94 2.82
C TYR A 715 5.83 -16.37 1.40
N SER A 716 4.72 -15.86 0.89
CA SER A 716 4.45 -15.76 -0.54
C SER A 716 4.77 -14.34 -1.02
N SER A 717 5.25 -14.22 -2.26
CA SER A 717 5.62 -12.92 -2.82
C SER A 717 5.50 -12.91 -4.32
N ALA A 718 5.02 -11.81 -4.88
CA ALA A 718 4.96 -11.61 -6.32
C ALA A 718 5.66 -10.29 -6.70
N LEU A 719 6.35 -10.32 -7.83
CA LEU A 719 7.09 -9.21 -8.41
C LEU A 719 6.73 -9.05 -9.87
N TRP A 720 6.41 -7.83 -10.26
CA TRP A 720 6.28 -7.38 -11.64
C TRP A 720 7.38 -6.41 -12.01
N VAL A 721 7.83 -6.47 -13.27
CA VAL A 721 8.70 -5.46 -13.91
C VAL A 721 8.19 -5.20 -15.31
N GLY A 722 7.95 -3.95 -15.66
CA GLY A 722 7.42 -3.57 -16.97
C GLY A 722 7.33 -2.05 -17.16
N HIS A 723 6.63 -1.61 -18.19
CA HIS A 723 6.41 -0.20 -18.48
C HIS A 723 4.94 0.17 -18.27
N ASP A 724 4.67 1.32 -17.63
CA ASP A 724 3.31 1.77 -17.29
C ASP A 724 2.37 1.82 -18.51
N ASN A 725 2.85 2.24 -19.66
CA ASN A 725 2.10 2.27 -20.92
C ASN A 725 2.28 1.01 -21.79
N TYR A 726 2.57 -0.12 -21.16
CA TYR A 726 2.65 -1.41 -21.85
C TYR A 726 3.63 -1.41 -23.04
N LYS A 727 4.74 -0.64 -22.93
CA LYS A 727 5.82 -0.64 -23.92
C LYS A 727 6.73 -1.86 -23.77
N ALA A 728 7.34 -2.26 -24.88
CA ALA A 728 8.14 -3.47 -24.90
C ALA A 728 9.50 -3.30 -24.23
N LEU A 729 9.84 -4.22 -23.34
CA LEU A 729 11.19 -4.43 -22.85
C LEU A 729 12.07 -5.03 -23.96
N SER A 730 13.37 -5.09 -23.71
CA SER A 730 14.31 -5.80 -24.56
C SER A 730 13.81 -7.21 -24.90
N SER A 731 14.02 -7.67 -26.14
CA SER A 731 13.61 -9.00 -26.59
C SER A 731 14.23 -10.18 -25.79
N LYS A 732 15.30 -9.90 -25.02
CA LYS A 732 15.92 -10.85 -24.10
C LYS A 732 15.27 -10.89 -22.72
N SER A 733 14.32 -10.01 -22.43
CA SER A 733 13.65 -9.90 -21.12
C SER A 733 12.65 -11.06 -20.96
N THR A 734 12.80 -11.81 -19.89
CA THR A 734 11.87 -12.88 -19.50
C THR A 734 11.70 -12.86 -17.98
N GLY A 735 10.62 -13.46 -17.48
CA GLY A 735 10.44 -13.66 -16.04
C GLY A 735 11.66 -14.32 -15.39
N SER A 736 12.29 -15.29 -16.07
CA SER A 736 13.51 -15.96 -15.59
C SER A 736 14.72 -15.04 -15.50
N ARG A 737 14.92 -14.15 -16.48
CA ARG A 737 16.13 -13.30 -16.56
C ARG A 737 16.00 -11.98 -15.84
N SER A 738 14.79 -11.44 -15.73
CA SER A 738 14.57 -10.08 -15.22
C SER A 738 13.81 -10.03 -13.90
N ALA A 739 12.72 -10.81 -13.75
CA ALA A 739 11.92 -10.80 -12.51
C ALA A 739 12.49 -11.74 -11.43
N ALA A 740 12.80 -12.98 -11.78
CA ALA A 740 13.28 -13.97 -10.81
C ALA A 740 14.55 -13.56 -10.06
N PRO A 741 15.60 -12.95 -10.69
CA PRO A 741 16.78 -12.49 -9.97
C PRO A 741 16.50 -11.32 -9.00
N LEU A 742 15.62 -10.39 -9.36
CA LEU A 742 15.24 -9.27 -8.50
C LEU A 742 14.42 -9.78 -7.31
N TRP A 743 13.45 -10.67 -7.54
CA TRP A 743 12.69 -11.35 -6.49
C TRP A 743 13.64 -12.10 -5.54
N GLN A 744 14.58 -12.89 -6.08
CA GLN A 744 15.58 -13.61 -5.32
C GLN A 744 16.45 -12.69 -4.46
N SER A 745 16.79 -11.50 -4.96
CA SER A 745 17.64 -10.53 -4.26
C SER A 745 17.00 -10.04 -2.96
N TYR A 746 15.75 -9.54 -3.00
CA TYR A 746 15.11 -9.08 -1.77
C TYR A 746 14.69 -10.25 -0.87
N MET A 747 14.18 -11.35 -1.42
CA MET A 747 13.79 -12.50 -0.61
C MET A 747 14.98 -13.15 0.09
N SER A 748 16.17 -13.18 -0.53
CA SER A 748 17.38 -13.67 0.15
C SER A 748 17.76 -12.81 1.36
N LYS A 749 17.58 -11.50 1.28
CA LYS A 749 17.85 -10.58 2.40
C LYS A 749 16.82 -10.77 3.51
N ILE A 750 15.53 -10.89 3.17
CA ILE A 750 14.44 -11.16 4.11
C ILE A 750 14.68 -12.48 4.87
N HIS A 751 15.24 -13.50 4.20
CA HIS A 751 15.51 -14.81 4.81
C HIS A 751 16.88 -14.91 5.47
N GLN A 752 17.64 -13.82 5.56
CA GLN A 752 18.94 -13.84 6.21
C GLN A 752 18.80 -14.17 7.70
N GLY A 753 19.44 -15.25 8.12
CA GLY A 753 19.37 -15.74 9.50
C GLY A 753 18.18 -16.66 9.79
N LEU A 754 17.25 -16.84 8.86
CA LEU A 754 16.14 -17.79 9.03
C LEU A 754 16.61 -19.22 8.64
N SER A 755 16.22 -20.21 9.44
CA SER A 755 16.42 -21.62 9.12
C SER A 755 15.58 -22.04 7.91
N ASN A 756 15.98 -23.11 7.21
CA ASN A 756 15.10 -23.66 6.19
C ASN A 756 13.84 -24.23 6.80
N ARG A 757 12.71 -23.87 6.23
CA ARG A 757 11.39 -24.40 6.54
C ARG A 757 10.75 -24.91 5.25
N ASP A 758 10.14 -26.09 5.28
CA ASP A 758 9.36 -26.56 4.14
C ASP A 758 8.09 -25.73 3.99
N ILE A 759 7.65 -25.54 2.74
CA ILE A 759 6.42 -24.77 2.43
C ILE A 759 5.20 -25.51 2.98
N LEU A 760 5.16 -26.83 2.79
CA LEU A 760 4.18 -27.74 3.37
C LEU A 760 4.95 -28.78 4.17
N GLU A 761 4.69 -28.88 5.44
CA GLU A 761 5.37 -29.77 6.36
C GLU A 761 4.85 -31.20 6.19
N GLY A 762 5.73 -32.20 6.39
CA GLY A 762 5.39 -33.60 6.28
C GLY A 762 5.78 -34.23 4.96
N SER A 763 5.39 -35.52 4.79
CA SER A 763 5.68 -36.34 3.62
C SER A 763 4.45 -36.48 2.70
N ALA A 764 4.65 -36.91 1.46
CA ALA A 764 3.56 -37.10 0.51
C ALA A 764 2.46 -38.06 1.04
N SER A 765 2.84 -39.04 1.86
CA SER A 765 1.87 -39.98 2.46
C SER A 765 0.95 -39.33 3.46
N ASP A 766 1.39 -38.25 4.15
CA ASP A 766 0.58 -37.52 5.11
C ASP A 766 -0.54 -36.75 4.41
N TYR A 767 -0.34 -36.45 3.13
CA TYR A 767 -1.33 -35.83 2.23
C TYR A 767 -2.15 -36.84 1.41
N GLY A 768 -2.12 -38.13 1.78
CA GLY A 768 -2.85 -39.17 1.09
C GLY A 768 -2.35 -39.44 -0.34
N LEU A 769 -1.06 -39.23 -0.60
CA LEU A 769 -0.47 -39.41 -1.92
C LEU A 769 0.33 -40.70 -2.01
N VAL A 770 0.25 -41.36 -3.17
CA VAL A 770 1.00 -42.57 -3.53
C VAL A 770 1.76 -42.32 -4.81
N LYS A 771 2.91 -42.99 -4.96
CA LYS A 771 3.69 -42.97 -6.22
C LYS A 771 3.31 -44.14 -7.10
N VAL A 772 2.97 -43.86 -8.36
CA VAL A 772 2.61 -44.86 -9.35
C VAL A 772 3.45 -44.65 -10.60
N THR A 773 3.88 -45.75 -11.20
CA THR A 773 4.60 -45.72 -12.47
C THR A 773 3.60 -45.91 -13.61
N THR A 774 3.50 -44.90 -14.45
CA THR A 774 2.57 -44.85 -15.59
C THR A 774 3.33 -44.76 -16.92
N CYS A 775 2.65 -45.04 -17.99
CA CYS A 775 3.15 -44.81 -19.35
C CYS A 775 3.24 -43.32 -19.63
N ALA A 776 4.37 -42.82 -20.10
CA ALA A 776 4.61 -41.42 -20.39
C ALA A 776 3.84 -40.87 -21.62
N VAL A 777 3.07 -41.72 -22.31
CA VAL A 777 2.25 -41.37 -23.48
C VAL A 777 0.76 -41.46 -23.17
N SER A 778 0.31 -42.59 -22.55
CA SER A 778 -1.13 -42.83 -22.27
C SER A 778 -1.56 -42.40 -20.87
N GLY A 779 -0.65 -42.22 -19.92
CA GLY A 779 -0.95 -41.99 -18.51
C GLY A 779 -1.50 -43.21 -17.77
N GLN A 780 -1.70 -44.35 -18.44
CA GLN A 780 -2.16 -45.63 -17.88
C GLN A 780 -1.02 -46.39 -17.19
N LEU A 781 -1.31 -47.48 -16.44
CA LEU A 781 -0.26 -48.27 -15.79
C LEU A 781 0.76 -48.75 -16.80
N ALA A 782 2.03 -48.58 -16.45
CA ALA A 782 3.13 -48.92 -17.34
C ALA A 782 3.24 -50.45 -17.57
N THR A 783 3.54 -50.84 -18.81
CA THR A 783 3.86 -52.21 -19.24
C THR A 783 5.33 -52.31 -19.66
N ASP A 784 5.83 -53.50 -19.92
CA ASP A 784 7.19 -53.70 -20.45
C ASP A 784 7.34 -53.06 -21.85
N ALA A 785 6.27 -53.05 -22.65
CA ALA A 785 6.23 -52.34 -23.91
C ALA A 785 6.50 -50.84 -23.76
N CYS A 786 5.93 -50.21 -22.72
CA CYS A 786 6.22 -48.80 -22.42
C CYS A 786 7.69 -48.56 -22.05
N ARG A 787 8.31 -49.47 -21.30
CA ARG A 787 9.72 -49.37 -20.89
C ARG A 787 10.71 -49.47 -22.06
N SER A 788 10.28 -50.15 -23.11
CA SER A 788 11.08 -50.34 -24.35
C SER A 788 10.57 -49.47 -25.51
N ASP A 789 9.88 -48.36 -25.22
CA ASP A 789 9.29 -47.45 -26.21
C ASP A 789 10.30 -47.04 -27.29
N ALA A 790 9.94 -47.22 -28.54
CA ALA A 790 10.77 -46.88 -29.68
C ALA A 790 10.97 -45.38 -29.89
N MET A 791 10.00 -44.54 -29.43
CA MET A 791 10.08 -43.09 -29.50
C MET A 791 10.80 -42.46 -28.30
N GLY A 792 11.12 -43.28 -27.28
CA GLY A 792 11.92 -42.88 -26.12
C GLY A 792 11.14 -42.15 -25.00
N TYR A 793 9.80 -42.11 -25.05
CA TYR A 793 9.00 -41.51 -23.96
C TYR A 793 9.07 -42.35 -22.68
N GLY A 794 8.97 -43.66 -22.79
CA GLY A 794 9.13 -44.59 -21.69
C GLY A 794 8.05 -44.53 -20.64
N VAL A 795 8.49 -44.47 -19.36
CA VAL A 795 7.60 -44.47 -18.20
C VAL A 795 7.93 -43.33 -17.26
N VAL A 796 6.93 -42.88 -16.48
CA VAL A 796 7.07 -41.86 -15.48
C VAL A 796 6.53 -42.35 -14.12
N THR A 797 7.23 -42.01 -13.03
CA THR A 797 6.77 -42.29 -11.67
C THR A 797 6.49 -40.97 -10.97
N ASP A 798 5.24 -40.75 -10.57
CA ASP A 798 4.83 -39.51 -9.94
C ASP A 798 3.68 -39.74 -8.94
N TYR A 799 3.23 -38.65 -8.25
CA TYR A 799 2.20 -38.71 -7.25
C TYR A 799 0.79 -38.83 -7.84
N TRP A 800 -0.04 -39.60 -7.16
CA TRP A 800 -1.47 -39.72 -7.35
C TRP A 800 -2.16 -39.63 -6.00
N LYS A 801 -3.36 -39.07 -5.97
CA LYS A 801 -4.21 -39.15 -4.78
C LYS A 801 -4.64 -40.61 -4.58
N ALA A 802 -4.44 -41.14 -3.38
CA ALA A 802 -4.77 -42.54 -3.08
C ALA A 802 -6.22 -42.87 -3.46
N GLY A 803 -6.44 -43.94 -4.24
CA GLY A 803 -7.73 -44.33 -4.77
C GLY A 803 -8.12 -43.74 -6.13
N THR A 804 -7.24 -42.85 -6.71
CA THR A 804 -7.46 -42.28 -8.05
C THR A 804 -6.43 -42.75 -9.06
N GLU A 805 -5.57 -43.69 -8.67
CA GLU A 805 -4.53 -44.23 -9.52
C GLU A 805 -5.11 -44.94 -10.77
N PRO A 806 -4.44 -44.92 -11.92
CA PRO A 806 -4.87 -45.68 -13.07
C PRO A 806 -4.93 -47.17 -12.73
N THR A 807 -6.03 -47.81 -13.05
CA THR A 807 -6.22 -49.27 -12.84
C THR A 807 -6.04 -50.07 -14.12
N VAL A 808 -6.05 -49.38 -15.27
CA VAL A 808 -5.91 -50.01 -16.60
C VAL A 808 -4.49 -49.95 -17.07
N SER A 809 -3.90 -51.08 -17.52
CA SER A 809 -2.63 -51.12 -18.14
C SER A 809 -2.60 -50.43 -19.51
N CYS A 810 -1.47 -49.83 -19.88
CA CYS A 810 -1.32 -49.12 -21.13
C CYS A 810 -1.78 -49.93 -22.35
N GLN A 811 -2.73 -49.34 -23.08
CA GLN A 811 -3.31 -49.91 -24.30
C GLN A 811 -2.70 -49.31 -25.58
N MET A 812 -1.86 -48.27 -25.46
CA MET A 812 -1.21 -47.63 -26.60
C MET A 812 0.09 -48.27 -27.00
N HIS A 813 0.77 -49.05 -26.11
CA HIS A 813 2.03 -49.68 -26.43
C HIS A 813 1.83 -51.18 -26.63
N THR A 814 2.37 -51.70 -27.74
CA THR A 814 2.49 -53.12 -28.02
C THR A 814 3.92 -53.48 -28.34
N THR A 815 4.37 -54.66 -27.90
CA THR A 815 5.69 -55.14 -28.23
C THR A 815 5.72 -55.71 -29.65
N GLN A 816 6.55 -55.19 -30.54
CA GLN A 816 6.69 -55.61 -31.93
C GLN A 816 8.14 -55.69 -32.32
N THR A 817 8.41 -56.59 -33.31
CA THR A 817 9.71 -56.63 -34.00
C THR A 817 9.64 -55.67 -35.17
N ILE A 818 10.43 -54.61 -35.10
CA ILE A 818 10.47 -53.53 -36.11
C ILE A 818 11.80 -53.56 -36.86
N CYS A 819 11.77 -53.07 -38.07
CA CYS A 819 12.98 -52.84 -38.87
C CYS A 819 13.71 -51.61 -38.28
N SER A 820 15.00 -51.73 -37.96
CA SER A 820 15.83 -50.65 -37.40
C SER A 820 15.91 -49.42 -38.32
N VAL A 821 15.70 -49.60 -39.64
CA VAL A 821 15.78 -48.51 -40.63
C VAL A 821 14.46 -47.76 -40.77
N SER A 822 13.32 -48.48 -40.89
CA SER A 822 12.02 -47.86 -41.17
C SER A 822 11.21 -47.54 -39.91
N GLY A 823 11.53 -48.16 -38.78
CA GLY A 823 10.68 -48.06 -37.57
C GLY A 823 9.33 -48.80 -37.69
N LEU A 824 9.05 -49.44 -38.81
CA LEU A 824 7.84 -50.21 -39.11
C LEU A 824 8.03 -51.70 -38.85
N LEU A 825 6.94 -52.50 -38.90
CA LEU A 825 7.01 -53.92 -38.74
C LEU A 825 8.13 -54.55 -39.65
N ALA A 826 8.93 -55.35 -39.05
CA ALA A 826 9.96 -56.01 -39.82
C ALA A 826 9.36 -57.02 -40.81
N SER A 827 9.78 -56.92 -42.07
CA SER A 827 9.53 -57.96 -43.04
C SER A 827 10.48 -59.14 -42.77
N PRO A 828 10.23 -60.35 -43.30
CA PRO A 828 11.16 -61.43 -43.21
C PRO A 828 12.55 -61.15 -43.86
N TYR A 829 12.67 -60.07 -44.60
CA TYR A 829 13.84 -59.67 -45.37
C TYR A 829 14.60 -58.51 -44.71
N CYS A 830 14.17 -57.99 -43.59
CA CYS A 830 14.89 -56.98 -42.89
C CYS A 830 16.20 -57.50 -42.31
N PRO A 831 17.35 -56.92 -42.69
CA PRO A 831 18.64 -57.38 -42.26
C PRO A 831 18.92 -57.11 -40.79
N ASP A 832 18.34 -56.11 -40.26
CA ASP A 832 18.44 -55.70 -38.86
C ASP A 832 17.05 -55.34 -38.26
N THR A 833 16.75 -56.02 -37.18
CA THR A 833 15.48 -55.94 -36.50
C THR A 833 15.67 -55.77 -34.99
N VAL A 834 14.81 -55.01 -34.37
CA VAL A 834 14.79 -54.84 -32.93
C VAL A 834 13.40 -55.04 -32.39
N THR A 835 13.27 -55.72 -31.25
CA THR A 835 12.00 -55.85 -30.54
C THR A 835 11.89 -54.71 -29.56
N ARG A 836 10.88 -53.84 -29.78
CA ARG A 836 10.58 -52.66 -28.96
C ARG A 836 9.09 -52.49 -28.76
N GLY A 837 8.75 -51.65 -27.77
CA GLY A 837 7.42 -51.12 -27.64
C GLY A 837 7.14 -50.07 -28.74
N VAL A 838 6.09 -50.25 -29.49
CA VAL A 838 5.64 -49.30 -30.50
C VAL A 838 4.28 -48.77 -30.14
N LEU A 839 4.03 -47.51 -30.48
CA LEU A 839 2.79 -46.88 -30.22
C LEU A 839 1.71 -47.27 -31.25
N THR A 840 0.48 -47.47 -30.80
CA THR A 840 -0.73 -47.58 -31.60
C THR A 840 -1.75 -46.61 -31.07
N ILE A 841 -2.45 -45.90 -31.94
CA ILE A 841 -3.55 -45.02 -31.57
C ILE A 841 -4.81 -45.85 -31.60
N PRO A 842 -5.50 -46.11 -30.44
CA PRO A 842 -6.74 -46.82 -30.41
C PRO A 842 -7.83 -46.05 -31.18
N SER A 843 -8.75 -46.78 -31.86
CA SER A 843 -9.79 -46.16 -32.70
C SER A 843 -10.70 -45.16 -31.95
N GLY A 844 -10.89 -45.33 -30.67
CA GLY A 844 -11.66 -44.37 -29.81
C GLY A 844 -10.82 -43.25 -29.19
N HIS A 845 -9.51 -43.23 -29.43
CA HIS A 845 -8.64 -42.19 -28.87
C HIS A 845 -8.81 -40.85 -29.63
N PRO A 846 -8.84 -39.68 -28.97
CA PRO A 846 -9.00 -38.37 -29.65
C PRO A 846 -8.02 -38.17 -30.80
N LEU A 847 -6.78 -38.66 -30.71
CA LEU A 847 -5.79 -38.54 -31.76
C LEU A 847 -6.16 -39.30 -33.02
N ALA A 848 -7.03 -40.31 -32.96
CA ALA A 848 -7.46 -41.08 -34.13
C ALA A 848 -8.20 -40.20 -35.15
N SER A 849 -8.81 -39.13 -34.73
CA SER A 849 -9.48 -38.16 -35.63
C SER A 849 -8.55 -37.40 -36.56
N PHE A 850 -7.26 -37.37 -36.27
CA PHE A 850 -6.25 -36.71 -37.11
C PHE A 850 -5.61 -37.65 -38.14
N ILE A 851 -5.84 -38.95 -38.05
CA ILE A 851 -5.37 -39.92 -39.08
C ILE A 851 -6.12 -39.68 -40.37
N GLY A 852 -5.42 -39.61 -41.49
CA GLY A 852 -5.98 -39.27 -42.81
C GLY A 852 -6.30 -37.77 -43.04
N THR A 853 -5.88 -36.91 -42.12
CA THR A 853 -6.00 -35.44 -42.27
C THR A 853 -4.62 -34.80 -42.55
N GLU A 854 -4.61 -33.47 -42.74
CA GLU A 854 -3.38 -32.68 -42.88
C GLU A 854 -2.44 -32.73 -41.64
N TYR A 855 -2.94 -33.24 -40.50
CA TYR A 855 -2.17 -33.38 -39.23
C TYR A 855 -1.55 -34.76 -39.05
N GLU A 856 -1.71 -35.71 -39.98
CA GLU A 856 -1.16 -37.07 -39.89
C GLU A 856 0.36 -37.08 -39.75
N ASP A 857 1.05 -36.18 -40.49
CA ASP A 857 2.50 -36.03 -40.41
C ASP A 857 2.95 -35.63 -38.99
N VAL A 858 2.17 -34.83 -38.29
CA VAL A 858 2.43 -34.46 -36.88
C VAL A 858 2.38 -35.71 -35.98
N LEU A 859 1.38 -36.58 -36.18
CA LEU A 859 1.32 -37.83 -35.42
C LEU A 859 2.51 -38.71 -35.71
N ILE A 860 2.94 -38.81 -36.96
CA ILE A 860 4.13 -39.61 -37.36
C ILE A 860 5.39 -39.02 -36.71
N GLU A 861 5.57 -37.70 -36.76
CA GLU A 861 6.71 -37.02 -36.16
C GLU A 861 6.84 -37.32 -34.64
N TYR A 862 5.74 -37.19 -33.89
CA TYR A 862 5.77 -37.29 -32.43
C TYR A 862 5.46 -38.70 -31.90
N LEU A 863 4.73 -39.54 -32.61
CA LEU A 863 4.31 -40.88 -32.12
C LEU A 863 4.90 -42.02 -32.93
N GLY A 864 5.53 -41.72 -34.08
CA GLY A 864 6.16 -42.70 -34.99
C GLY A 864 5.18 -43.26 -36.02
N SER A 865 5.71 -43.68 -37.15
CA SER A 865 4.94 -44.18 -38.31
C SER A 865 4.06 -45.39 -37.95
N TYR A 866 4.47 -46.22 -36.98
CA TYR A 866 3.65 -47.36 -36.55
C TYR A 866 2.36 -46.92 -35.85
N ALA A 867 2.36 -45.78 -35.17
CA ALA A 867 1.20 -45.26 -34.49
C ALA A 867 0.01 -45.04 -35.44
N VAL A 868 0.32 -44.61 -36.65
CA VAL A 868 -0.69 -44.31 -37.71
C VAL A 868 -0.97 -45.53 -38.57
N LEU A 869 0.05 -46.25 -39.06
CA LEU A 869 -0.08 -47.34 -39.99
C LEU A 869 -0.43 -48.67 -39.32
N GLY A 870 -0.13 -48.86 -38.05
CA GLY A 870 -0.39 -50.05 -37.28
C GLY A 870 0.19 -51.31 -37.92
N ALA A 871 -0.55 -52.40 -37.84
CA ALA A 871 -0.13 -53.71 -38.41
C ALA A 871 -0.09 -53.76 -39.94
N SER A 872 -0.70 -52.79 -40.64
CA SER A 872 -0.59 -52.68 -42.12
C SER A 872 0.73 -52.06 -42.56
N GLY A 873 1.46 -51.39 -41.65
CA GLY A 873 2.74 -50.78 -41.95
C GLY A 873 3.91 -51.76 -41.83
N THR A 874 4.20 -52.56 -42.86
CA THR A 874 5.40 -53.41 -42.95
C THR A 874 6.51 -52.60 -43.64
N CYS A 875 7.75 -52.91 -43.27
CA CYS A 875 8.92 -52.23 -43.84
C CYS A 875 8.88 -52.14 -45.36
N PRO A 876 8.82 -50.96 -45.95
CA PRO A 876 8.75 -50.84 -47.41
C PRO A 876 10.11 -51.05 -48.10
N TYR A 877 11.18 -50.98 -47.32
CA TYR A 877 12.54 -51.03 -47.88
C TYR A 877 13.10 -52.43 -48.08
N HIS A 878 12.59 -53.43 -47.35
CA HIS A 878 13.11 -54.80 -47.40
C HIS A 878 11.94 -55.75 -47.76
N THR A 879 11.57 -55.75 -49.04
CA THR A 879 10.40 -56.46 -49.55
C THR A 879 10.70 -57.82 -50.24
N SER A 880 11.96 -58.18 -50.50
CA SER A 880 12.32 -59.43 -51.10
C SER A 880 13.69 -59.95 -50.59
N ALA A 881 13.93 -61.31 -50.65
CA ALA A 881 15.20 -61.90 -50.34
C ALA A 881 16.23 -61.35 -51.31
N SER A 882 17.26 -60.69 -50.76
CA SER A 882 18.43 -60.28 -51.53
C SER A 882 19.12 -61.64 -52.04
N SER A 883 18.89 -61.96 -53.30
CA SER A 883 19.66 -63.02 -53.96
C SER A 883 21.13 -62.59 -53.98
N SER A 884 21.93 -63.22 -53.18
CA SER A 884 23.37 -63.07 -53.26
C SER A 884 23.82 -63.43 -54.68
N GLY A 885 24.15 -62.42 -55.47
CA GLY A 885 24.83 -62.64 -56.74
C GLY A 885 24.22 -61.86 -57.90
N SER A 886 24.59 -60.66 -58.08
CA SER A 886 24.88 -59.98 -59.36
C SER A 886 25.13 -58.48 -59.09
N ASN A 887 26.31 -57.99 -59.42
CA ASN A 887 26.68 -56.60 -59.48
C ASN A 887 25.89 -55.91 -60.55
N THR A 888 24.69 -55.44 -60.24
CA THR A 888 24.01 -54.36 -60.99
C THR A 888 23.91 -53.15 -60.03
N MET A 889 24.47 -52.03 -60.42
CA MET A 889 24.39 -50.78 -59.65
C MET A 889 22.90 -50.46 -59.34
N VAL A 890 22.45 -50.80 -58.14
CA VAL A 890 21.15 -50.32 -57.66
C VAL A 890 21.35 -48.93 -57.25
N GLU A 891 20.61 -47.97 -57.85
CA GLU A 891 20.58 -46.60 -57.44
C GLU A 891 20.20 -46.55 -55.98
N ASN A 892 21.05 -45.93 -55.15
CA ASN A 892 20.83 -45.89 -53.70
C ASN A 892 19.63 -45.02 -53.40
N THR A 893 18.52 -45.65 -53.03
CA THR A 893 17.22 -44.98 -52.83
C THR A 893 17.22 -43.99 -51.66
N LEU A 894 18.22 -44.00 -50.75
CA LEU A 894 18.34 -43.03 -49.64
C LEU A 894 19.04 -41.72 -50.04
N ILE A 895 19.67 -41.63 -51.23
CA ILE A 895 20.35 -40.40 -51.65
C ILE A 895 19.39 -39.18 -51.74
N PRO A 896 18.15 -39.29 -52.23
CA PRO A 896 17.18 -38.18 -52.19
C PRO A 896 16.88 -37.72 -50.78
N ASP A 897 16.64 -38.64 -49.83
CA ASP A 897 16.32 -38.32 -48.44
C ASP A 897 17.56 -37.74 -47.74
N ALA A 898 18.77 -38.22 -48.02
CA ALA A 898 19.99 -37.62 -47.53
C ALA A 898 20.18 -36.19 -47.96
N LYS A 899 19.82 -35.85 -49.22
CA LYS A 899 19.86 -34.45 -49.71
C LYS A 899 18.83 -33.55 -49.03
N ILE A 900 17.64 -34.07 -48.74
CA ILE A 900 16.62 -33.34 -47.97
C ILE A 900 17.14 -33.06 -46.54
N LEU A 901 17.72 -34.09 -45.89
CA LEU A 901 18.29 -33.94 -44.53
C LEU A 901 19.45 -32.93 -44.50
N LEU A 902 20.33 -32.95 -45.54
CA LEU A 902 21.36 -31.93 -45.70
C LEU A 902 20.81 -30.52 -45.81
N SER A 903 19.73 -30.32 -46.58
CA SER A 903 19.08 -29.00 -46.69
C SER A 903 18.52 -28.51 -45.37
N GLN A 904 17.92 -29.40 -44.58
CA GLN A 904 17.44 -29.11 -43.23
C GLN A 904 18.56 -28.75 -42.27
N ALA A 905 19.67 -29.52 -42.31
CA ALA A 905 20.85 -29.26 -41.48
C ALA A 905 21.51 -27.91 -41.79
N TYR A 906 21.63 -27.57 -43.07
CA TYR A 906 22.12 -26.24 -43.48
C TYR A 906 21.21 -25.11 -43.01
N ALA A 907 19.90 -25.28 -43.12
CA ALA A 907 18.93 -24.30 -42.60
C ALA A 907 19.04 -24.11 -41.08
N GLN A 908 19.27 -25.22 -40.34
CA GLN A 908 19.50 -25.19 -38.91
C GLN A 908 20.81 -24.46 -38.55
N LEU A 909 21.90 -24.69 -39.24
CA LEU A 909 23.19 -23.99 -39.05
C LEU A 909 23.04 -22.48 -39.27
N GLN A 910 22.26 -22.04 -40.28
CA GLN A 910 22.02 -20.64 -40.54
C GLN A 910 21.24 -19.94 -39.44
N SER A 911 20.43 -20.66 -38.67
CA SER A 911 19.63 -20.14 -37.57
C SER A 911 20.30 -20.19 -36.20
N MET A 912 21.49 -20.86 -36.09
CA MET A 912 22.20 -21.07 -34.83
C MET A 912 23.09 -19.90 -34.45
N ASP A 913 23.18 -19.63 -33.15
CA ASP A 913 24.14 -18.68 -32.57
C ASP A 913 25.51 -19.38 -32.38
N ILE A 914 26.46 -19.08 -33.29
CA ILE A 914 27.78 -19.72 -33.33
C ILE A 914 28.56 -19.54 -32.02
N VAL A 915 28.31 -18.48 -31.27
CA VAL A 915 29.03 -18.19 -30.02
C VAL A 915 28.48 -18.99 -28.84
N ASN A 916 27.15 -19.14 -28.76
CA ASN A 916 26.49 -19.83 -27.66
C ASN A 916 26.34 -21.36 -27.90
N ASP A 917 26.31 -21.81 -29.17
CA ASP A 917 26.07 -23.16 -29.56
C ASP A 917 27.29 -23.78 -30.31
N ALA A 918 28.50 -23.30 -30.07
CA ALA A 918 29.68 -23.63 -30.83
C ALA A 918 29.93 -25.15 -30.96
N GLN A 919 29.72 -25.92 -29.90
CA GLN A 919 29.92 -27.37 -29.89
C GLN A 919 28.92 -28.11 -30.80
N ARG A 920 27.61 -27.71 -30.70
CA ARG A 920 26.55 -28.28 -31.51
C ARG A 920 26.71 -27.87 -32.98
N TYR A 921 27.08 -26.62 -33.24
CA TYR A 921 27.36 -26.12 -34.57
C TYR A 921 28.48 -26.93 -35.25
N SER A 922 29.60 -27.17 -34.51
CA SER A 922 30.71 -27.99 -35.00
C SER A 922 30.32 -29.45 -35.26
N ALA A 923 29.49 -30.04 -34.39
CA ALA A 923 29.01 -31.40 -34.55
C ALA A 923 28.13 -31.57 -35.79
N ILE A 924 27.16 -30.64 -36.01
CA ILE A 924 26.31 -30.64 -37.21
C ILE A 924 27.17 -30.44 -38.47
N GLN A 925 28.12 -29.52 -38.47
CA GLN A 925 29.00 -29.24 -39.61
C GLN A 925 29.88 -30.45 -39.97
N SER A 926 30.41 -31.15 -38.97
CA SER A 926 31.18 -32.41 -39.17
C SER A 926 30.31 -33.51 -39.75
N ALA A 927 29.07 -33.66 -39.23
CA ALA A 927 28.13 -34.66 -39.72
C ALA A 927 27.62 -34.37 -41.14
N ILE A 928 27.42 -33.10 -41.50
CA ILE A 928 27.12 -32.64 -42.88
C ILE A 928 28.25 -33.07 -43.80
N THR A 929 29.51 -32.75 -43.44
CA THR A 929 30.69 -33.09 -44.27
C THR A 929 30.79 -34.59 -44.45
N ASN A 930 30.52 -35.39 -43.41
CA ASN A 930 30.52 -36.85 -43.51
C ASN A 930 29.40 -37.36 -44.43
N LEU A 931 28.18 -36.86 -44.34
CA LEU A 931 27.07 -37.31 -45.18
C LEU A 931 27.30 -36.88 -46.64
N GLU A 932 27.80 -35.69 -46.93
CA GLU A 932 28.17 -35.24 -48.26
C GLU A 932 29.26 -36.11 -48.88
N TYR A 933 30.28 -36.45 -48.07
CA TYR A 933 31.33 -37.40 -48.51
C TYR A 933 30.75 -38.75 -48.90
N VAL A 934 29.91 -39.32 -48.03
CA VAL A 934 29.32 -40.66 -48.24
C VAL A 934 28.45 -40.69 -49.48
N ILE A 935 27.60 -39.70 -49.71
CA ILE A 935 26.74 -39.64 -50.91
C ILE A 935 27.50 -39.30 -52.21
N SER A 936 28.73 -38.79 -52.11
CA SER A 936 29.63 -38.53 -53.26
C SER A 936 30.46 -39.72 -53.71
N LEU A 937 30.49 -40.82 -52.97
CA LEU A 937 31.16 -42.01 -53.29
C LEU A 937 30.60 -42.60 -54.61
N PRO A 938 31.44 -43.25 -55.42
CA PRO A 938 31.00 -43.83 -56.73
C PRO A 938 29.93 -44.93 -56.61
N ALA A 939 29.83 -45.55 -55.43
CA ALA A 939 28.82 -46.58 -55.13
C ALA A 939 28.62 -46.72 -53.66
N PRO A 940 27.99 -45.73 -53.02
CA PRO A 940 27.72 -45.74 -51.57
C PRO A 940 26.69 -46.81 -51.23
N THR A 941 26.98 -47.64 -50.22
CA THR A 941 25.98 -48.63 -49.75
C THR A 941 24.85 -47.96 -49.00
N THR A 942 23.67 -48.55 -49.00
CA THR A 942 22.50 -48.07 -48.25
C THR A 942 22.82 -47.95 -46.76
N ALA A 943 23.64 -48.89 -46.22
CA ALA A 943 24.04 -48.83 -44.81
C ALA A 943 25.00 -47.68 -44.49
N GLU A 944 25.91 -47.29 -45.36
CA GLU A 944 26.81 -46.14 -45.18
C GLU A 944 26.03 -44.85 -45.23
N VAL A 945 25.06 -44.65 -46.18
CA VAL A 945 24.22 -43.50 -46.28
C VAL A 945 23.32 -43.40 -45.07
N ALA A 946 22.67 -44.51 -44.65
CA ALA A 946 21.81 -44.54 -43.46
C ALA A 946 22.59 -44.24 -42.16
N SER A 947 23.81 -44.75 -42.03
CA SER A 947 24.67 -44.44 -40.87
C SER A 947 25.04 -42.95 -40.80
N ALA A 948 25.45 -42.39 -41.93
CA ALA A 948 25.79 -40.95 -42.01
C ALA A 948 24.58 -40.04 -41.79
N MET A 949 23.39 -40.42 -42.30
CA MET A 949 22.13 -39.73 -42.02
C MET A 949 21.78 -39.80 -40.52
N GLY A 950 21.96 -40.95 -39.88
CA GLY A 950 21.74 -41.14 -38.44
C GLY A 950 22.63 -40.21 -37.59
N GLN A 951 23.93 -40.13 -37.96
CA GLN A 951 24.88 -39.21 -37.29
C GLN A 951 24.48 -37.77 -37.45
N LEU A 952 24.04 -37.34 -38.65
CA LEU A 952 23.57 -35.98 -38.86
C LEU A 952 22.29 -35.67 -38.06
N THR A 953 21.35 -36.60 -38.05
CA THR A 953 20.14 -36.49 -37.25
C THR A 953 20.45 -36.34 -35.74
N GLN A 954 21.39 -37.16 -35.23
CA GLN A 954 21.82 -37.06 -33.82
C GLN A 954 22.49 -35.73 -33.52
N ALA A 955 23.35 -35.24 -34.38
CA ALA A 955 24.02 -33.96 -34.25
C ALA A 955 22.99 -32.79 -34.27
N MET A 956 22.04 -32.85 -35.19
CA MET A 956 20.91 -31.87 -35.26
C MET A 956 20.06 -31.88 -34.00
N ALA A 957 19.85 -33.06 -33.39
CA ALA A 957 19.12 -33.17 -32.12
C ALA A 957 19.97 -32.78 -30.89
N GLY A 958 21.26 -32.54 -31.05
CA GLY A 958 22.18 -32.24 -29.93
C GLY A 958 22.59 -33.48 -29.12
N LEU A 959 22.51 -34.64 -29.73
CA LEU A 959 22.91 -35.95 -29.16
C LEU A 959 24.25 -36.36 -29.74
N TYR A 960 25.37 -35.79 -29.22
CA TYR A 960 26.76 -36.07 -29.69
C TYR A 960 27.73 -36.35 -28.54
#